data_09e5ba30d9666d7b51192dda70834e8d
#
_entry.id   09e5ba30d9666d7b51192dda70834e8d
#
_cell.length_a   1.000
_cell.length_b   1.000
_cell.length_c   1.000
_cell.angle_alpha   90.00
_cell.angle_beta   90.00
_cell.angle_gamma   90.00
#
_symmetry.space_group_name_H-M   'P 1'
#
loop_
_entity.id
_entity.type
_entity.pdbx_description
1 polymer ?
#
loop_
_entity_poly.entity_id
_entity_poly.type
_entity_poly.pdbx_seq_one_letter_code
_entity_poly.pdbx_strand_id
1 'polypeptide(L)'
;MERLRRHAALALFSAVAAAGLVAAAATGLQIFTSIRAARQEIIRVQEAETARAAAQITAALSAVEAAAEDLATELARLPPGEEAVLDALRRTLIRHPDVASLTAAFAPFALDPERRLAAPVARRGPDGVEIERVERAVDYMEGSSGWYDRARDEGRHWAPPRFEESTGQWVIDFALAATHGAHGARLVVRASFLLDRLRDIVTLLELGHHGYGFLLDADGRPLVPPAIIMGEARTTTLHDAAWAARELGGSRTVPGRADGSAARLRVAEIAPMGWLLATVYDLGDAPVDFDHMRRAVARLTAFALLFLAGLGALHLMLRQGRDKPVLSAAWGWSVLVAITFSLSIGVIWRTVLHAPPAVTAHGDPVTYRSALDHFQRRMIRDALSARRDLPVFLPTGLFVQSVEFVSANNVKLTGYVWQRITPALAHVTPGVILPEAESIEIEEAYRRPEGQGEIIGWRFAATIRQSFDVSRFPLDREAIWLRLWPQDFAGNVVLVPDLDSYVTASPSARAGLERAAFIAGWHAVSTFFEYRPHGYGVGFGLRPAQSELQRPELHFNIEIRRNFLDPLVSHITPVALVLLLIFAMQMTVTRENQQKDLFGFNAATIITTCAALFFAVLISHIEARGALAAKAIFYGEYFYLVTYAVILFTCVNAILFTQARPPRLIDYRDNLLPKILYWPVVMGALYGITLAVFY
;
A
#
# COMPACT_ATOMS: atom_id res chain seq x y z
N MET A 1 -33.08 -9.16 58.58
CA MET A 1 -33.05 -8.28 57.40
C MET A 1 -31.66 -8.09 56.84
N GLU A 2 -30.63 -7.87 57.65
CA GLU A 2 -29.25 -7.60 57.22
C GLU A 2 -28.57 -8.78 56.51
N ARG A 3 -28.74 -10.02 56.99
CA ARG A 3 -28.24 -11.22 56.32
C ARG A 3 -28.88 -11.44 54.92
N LEU A 4 -30.16 -11.18 54.77
CA LEU A 4 -30.88 -11.30 53.50
C LEU A 4 -30.36 -10.26 52.47
N ARG A 5 -30.16 -9.00 52.91
CA ARG A 5 -29.55 -7.95 52.07
C ARG A 5 -28.13 -8.30 51.63
N ARG A 6 -27.33 -8.89 52.52
CA ARG A 6 -25.96 -9.32 52.23
C ARG A 6 -25.95 -10.46 51.19
N HIS A 7 -26.82 -11.46 51.32
CA HIS A 7 -26.93 -12.55 50.33
C HIS A 7 -27.43 -12.04 49.00
N ALA A 8 -28.39 -11.16 48.94
CA ALA A 8 -28.89 -10.54 47.72
C ALA A 8 -27.79 -9.71 47.00
N ALA A 9 -27.00 -8.95 47.73
CA ALA A 9 -25.89 -8.18 47.16
C ALA A 9 -24.78 -9.08 46.66
N LEU A 10 -24.42 -10.15 47.38
CA LEU A 10 -23.46 -11.16 46.90
C LEU A 10 -23.91 -11.82 45.58
N ALA A 11 -25.20 -12.20 45.52
CA ALA A 11 -25.78 -12.77 44.30
C ALA A 11 -25.75 -11.77 43.15
N LEU A 12 -26.09 -10.51 43.41
CA LEU A 12 -26.07 -9.44 42.40
C LEU A 12 -24.66 -9.22 41.83
N PHE A 13 -23.65 -9.03 42.69
CA PHE A 13 -22.28 -8.80 42.22
C PHE A 13 -21.68 -10.03 41.55
N SER A 14 -22.02 -11.25 41.99
CA SER A 14 -21.64 -12.48 41.32
C SER A 14 -22.27 -12.56 39.92
N ALA A 15 -23.55 -12.19 39.79
CA ALA A 15 -24.24 -12.16 38.50
C ALA A 15 -23.66 -11.11 37.54
N VAL A 16 -23.34 -9.90 38.05
CA VAL A 16 -22.70 -8.84 37.28
C VAL A 16 -21.30 -9.28 36.80
N ALA A 17 -20.50 -9.87 37.67
CA ALA A 17 -19.19 -10.40 37.29
C ALA A 17 -19.31 -11.51 36.24
N ALA A 18 -20.21 -12.47 36.46
CA ALA A 18 -20.42 -13.54 35.49
C ALA A 18 -20.90 -13.02 34.14
N ALA A 19 -21.85 -12.10 34.12
CA ALA A 19 -22.35 -11.46 32.89
C ALA A 19 -21.22 -10.69 32.16
N GLY A 20 -20.43 -9.91 32.88
CA GLY A 20 -19.27 -9.20 32.34
C GLY A 20 -18.25 -10.14 31.73
N LEU A 21 -17.92 -11.24 32.41
CA LEU A 21 -16.98 -12.26 31.91
C LEU A 21 -17.49 -12.94 30.64
N VAL A 22 -18.76 -13.39 30.64
CA VAL A 22 -19.38 -14.05 29.49
C VAL A 22 -19.43 -13.11 28.29
N ALA A 23 -19.84 -11.85 28.51
CA ALA A 23 -19.88 -10.84 27.44
C ALA A 23 -18.49 -10.48 26.91
N ALA A 24 -17.48 -10.36 27.77
CA ALA A 24 -16.10 -10.14 27.35
C ALA A 24 -15.56 -11.33 26.57
N ALA A 25 -15.78 -12.56 27.04
CA ALA A 25 -15.38 -13.78 26.34
C ALA A 25 -16.05 -13.92 24.97
N ALA A 26 -17.36 -13.66 24.90
CA ALA A 26 -18.13 -13.68 23.64
C ALA A 26 -17.61 -12.63 22.65
N THR A 27 -17.32 -11.40 23.11
CA THR A 27 -16.76 -10.34 22.27
C THR A 27 -15.34 -10.69 21.82
N GLY A 28 -14.50 -11.23 22.71
CA GLY A 28 -13.16 -11.71 22.34
C GLY A 28 -13.19 -12.82 21.29
N LEU A 29 -14.12 -13.77 21.44
CA LEU A 29 -14.36 -14.84 20.45
C LEU A 29 -14.84 -14.26 19.12
N GLN A 30 -15.74 -13.27 19.15
CA GLN A 30 -16.22 -12.58 17.94
C GLN A 30 -15.05 -11.89 17.20
N ILE A 31 -14.18 -11.17 17.92
CA ILE A 31 -12.98 -10.56 17.33
C ILE A 31 -12.10 -11.63 16.70
N PHE A 32 -11.83 -12.70 17.40
CA PHE A 32 -10.98 -13.79 16.92
C PHE A 32 -11.55 -14.47 15.66
N THR A 33 -12.87 -14.75 15.66
CA THR A 33 -13.54 -15.35 14.49
C THR A 33 -13.58 -14.39 13.31
N SER A 34 -13.79 -13.09 13.53
CA SER A 34 -13.76 -12.06 12.47
C SER A 34 -12.37 -11.96 11.83
N ILE A 35 -11.30 -11.96 12.63
CA ILE A 35 -9.91 -11.94 12.11
C ILE A 35 -9.62 -13.22 11.31
N ARG A 36 -10.07 -14.39 11.81
CA ARG A 36 -9.91 -15.65 11.08
C ARG A 36 -10.69 -15.66 9.77
N ALA A 37 -11.93 -15.19 9.77
CA ALA A 37 -12.75 -15.09 8.57
C ALA A 37 -12.14 -14.15 7.53
N ALA A 38 -11.66 -12.97 7.94
CA ALA A 38 -10.95 -12.03 7.07
C ALA A 38 -9.69 -12.68 6.44
N ARG A 39 -8.89 -13.40 7.23
CA ARG A 39 -7.72 -14.13 6.71
C ARG A 39 -8.09 -15.25 5.74
N GLN A 40 -9.17 -15.98 6.00
CA GLN A 40 -9.63 -17.03 5.09
C GLN A 40 -10.17 -16.47 3.78
N GLU A 41 -10.81 -15.31 3.83
CA GLU A 41 -11.29 -14.61 2.62
C GLU A 41 -10.15 -14.18 1.73
N ILE A 42 -9.09 -13.59 2.30
CA ILE A 42 -7.85 -13.25 1.58
C ILE A 42 -7.27 -14.48 0.87
N ILE A 43 -7.16 -15.60 1.61
CA ILE A 43 -6.63 -16.85 1.05
C ILE A 43 -7.47 -17.27 -0.15
N ARG A 44 -8.79 -17.18 -0.05
CA ARG A 44 -9.73 -17.53 -1.11
C ARG A 44 -9.58 -16.61 -2.33
N VAL A 45 -9.49 -15.31 -2.09
CA VAL A 45 -9.27 -14.31 -3.16
C VAL A 45 -7.94 -14.56 -3.85
N GLN A 46 -6.84 -14.73 -3.11
CA GLN A 46 -5.53 -15.06 -3.69
C GLN A 46 -5.58 -16.34 -4.53
N GLU A 47 -6.23 -17.38 -4.05
CA GLU A 47 -6.36 -18.66 -4.76
C GLU A 47 -7.14 -18.48 -6.06
N ALA A 48 -8.24 -17.73 -6.02
CA ALA A 48 -9.06 -17.46 -7.20
C ALA A 48 -8.32 -16.60 -8.22
N GLU A 49 -7.63 -15.51 -7.79
CA GLU A 49 -6.87 -14.65 -8.67
C GLU A 49 -5.68 -15.37 -9.30
N THR A 50 -4.93 -16.16 -8.51
CA THR A 50 -3.80 -16.96 -9.03
C THR A 50 -4.29 -17.98 -10.07
N ALA A 51 -5.39 -18.67 -9.79
CA ALA A 51 -5.97 -19.65 -10.72
C ALA A 51 -6.51 -18.98 -11.99
N ARG A 52 -7.18 -17.82 -11.86
CA ARG A 52 -7.66 -17.03 -13.00
C ARG A 52 -6.53 -16.59 -13.92
N ALA A 53 -5.48 -16.02 -13.35
CA ALA A 53 -4.32 -15.59 -14.13
C ALA A 53 -3.57 -16.76 -14.79
N ALA A 54 -3.40 -17.87 -14.09
CA ALA A 54 -2.79 -19.06 -14.67
C ALA A 54 -3.63 -19.59 -15.85
N ALA A 55 -4.95 -19.61 -15.73
CA ALA A 55 -5.84 -19.99 -16.83
C ALA A 55 -5.78 -19.00 -18.00
N GLN A 56 -5.69 -17.68 -17.75
CA GLN A 56 -5.54 -16.68 -18.79
C GLN A 56 -4.21 -16.82 -19.54
N ILE A 57 -3.10 -17.04 -18.83
CA ILE A 57 -1.80 -17.29 -19.45
C ILE A 57 -1.84 -18.57 -20.26
N THR A 58 -2.38 -19.65 -19.73
CA THR A 58 -2.53 -20.93 -20.45
C THR A 58 -3.37 -20.76 -21.70
N ALA A 59 -4.50 -20.04 -21.63
CA ALA A 59 -5.35 -19.75 -22.78
C ALA A 59 -4.62 -18.92 -23.86
N ALA A 60 -3.84 -17.92 -23.46
CA ALA A 60 -3.04 -17.10 -24.38
C ALA A 60 -1.98 -17.95 -25.11
N LEU A 61 -1.26 -18.82 -24.38
CA LEU A 61 -0.29 -19.72 -24.97
C LEU A 61 -0.95 -20.75 -25.91
N SER A 62 -2.09 -21.31 -25.51
CA SER A 62 -2.87 -22.22 -26.37
C SER A 62 -3.38 -21.56 -27.65
N ALA A 63 -3.72 -20.27 -27.60
CA ALA A 63 -4.10 -19.51 -28.79
C ALA A 63 -2.95 -19.35 -29.78
N VAL A 64 -1.70 -19.26 -29.29
CA VAL A 64 -0.50 -19.24 -30.14
C VAL A 64 -0.27 -20.58 -30.80
N GLU A 65 -0.42 -21.69 -30.05
CA GLU A 65 -0.35 -23.05 -30.62
C GLU A 65 -1.41 -23.26 -31.70
N ALA A 66 -2.66 -22.89 -31.41
CA ALA A 66 -3.76 -22.99 -32.36
C ALA A 66 -3.51 -22.19 -33.64
N ALA A 67 -2.93 -20.98 -33.54
CA ALA A 67 -2.60 -20.18 -34.72
C ALA A 67 -1.53 -20.83 -35.57
N ALA A 68 -0.52 -21.47 -34.99
CA ALA A 68 0.51 -22.21 -35.74
C ALA A 68 -0.08 -23.47 -36.39
N GLU A 69 -0.97 -24.19 -35.70
CA GLU A 69 -1.66 -25.39 -36.24
C GLU A 69 -2.63 -25.01 -37.38
N ASP A 70 -3.39 -23.93 -37.23
CA ASP A 70 -4.27 -23.41 -38.27
C ASP A 70 -3.47 -23.03 -39.54
N LEU A 71 -2.36 -22.30 -39.36
CA LEU A 71 -1.48 -21.97 -40.49
C LEU A 71 -0.86 -23.20 -41.14
N ALA A 72 -0.36 -24.14 -40.35
CA ALA A 72 0.20 -25.41 -40.87
C ALA A 72 -0.84 -26.18 -41.68
N THR A 73 -2.08 -26.26 -41.17
CA THR A 73 -3.20 -26.93 -41.85
C THR A 73 -3.58 -26.24 -43.16
N GLU A 74 -3.61 -24.92 -43.16
CA GLU A 74 -3.93 -24.10 -44.34
C GLU A 74 -2.81 -24.27 -45.40
N LEU A 75 -1.52 -24.19 -45.01
CA LEU A 75 -0.38 -24.35 -45.91
C LEU A 75 -0.31 -25.75 -46.56
N ALA A 76 -0.70 -26.79 -45.84
CA ALA A 76 -0.72 -28.16 -46.38
C ALA A 76 -1.72 -28.33 -47.54
N ARG A 77 -2.76 -27.49 -47.61
CA ARG A 77 -3.82 -27.55 -48.63
C ARG A 77 -3.60 -26.61 -49.83
N LEU A 78 -2.68 -25.63 -49.65
CA LEU A 78 -2.48 -24.61 -50.70
C LEU A 78 -1.63 -25.15 -51.89
N PRO A 79 -1.86 -24.61 -53.11
CA PRO A 79 -1.01 -24.89 -54.25
C PRO A 79 0.39 -24.29 -54.00
N PRO A 80 1.45 -24.84 -54.65
CA PRO A 80 2.77 -24.28 -54.58
C PRO A 80 2.79 -22.85 -55.14
N GLY A 81 3.37 -21.93 -54.35
CA GLY A 81 3.48 -20.52 -54.73
C GLY A 81 3.63 -19.60 -53.55
N GLU A 82 4.54 -18.62 -53.66
CA GLU A 82 4.83 -17.66 -52.57
C GLU A 82 3.62 -16.78 -52.21
N GLU A 83 2.86 -16.31 -53.20
CA GLU A 83 1.72 -15.41 -52.99
C GLU A 83 0.62 -16.09 -52.13
N ALA A 84 0.34 -17.38 -52.40
CA ALA A 84 -0.62 -18.13 -51.61
C ALA A 84 -0.19 -18.27 -50.13
N VAL A 85 1.13 -18.44 -49.88
CA VAL A 85 1.69 -18.48 -48.50
C VAL A 85 1.56 -17.12 -47.82
N LEU A 86 1.86 -16.03 -48.51
CA LEU A 86 1.71 -14.66 -47.94
C LEU A 86 0.27 -14.34 -47.56
N ASP A 87 -0.67 -14.73 -48.39
CA ASP A 87 -2.10 -14.56 -48.08
C ASP A 87 -2.59 -15.40 -46.92
N ALA A 88 -2.09 -16.65 -46.80
CA ALA A 88 -2.40 -17.52 -45.66
C ALA A 88 -1.86 -16.91 -44.34
N LEU A 89 -0.61 -16.45 -44.36
CA LEU A 89 0.00 -15.78 -43.22
C LEU A 89 -0.84 -14.54 -42.77
N ARG A 90 -1.26 -13.69 -43.70
CA ARG A 90 -2.11 -12.54 -43.39
C ARG A 90 -3.46 -12.93 -42.80
N ARG A 91 -4.19 -13.84 -43.47
CA ARG A 91 -5.51 -14.29 -42.99
C ARG A 91 -5.43 -14.92 -41.61
N THR A 92 -4.44 -15.78 -41.38
CA THR A 92 -4.29 -16.45 -40.09
C THR A 92 -3.89 -15.47 -38.99
N LEU A 93 -2.99 -14.52 -39.26
CA LEU A 93 -2.64 -13.49 -38.29
C LEU A 93 -3.84 -12.59 -37.92
N ILE A 94 -4.68 -12.24 -38.89
CA ILE A 94 -5.90 -11.45 -38.63
C ILE A 94 -6.88 -12.24 -37.75
N ARG A 95 -7.05 -13.55 -37.98
CA ARG A 95 -7.95 -14.42 -37.18
C ARG A 95 -7.48 -14.59 -35.72
N HIS A 96 -6.17 -14.52 -35.46
CA HIS A 96 -5.59 -14.73 -34.13
C HIS A 96 -5.01 -13.42 -33.56
N PRO A 97 -5.83 -12.58 -32.90
CA PRO A 97 -5.41 -11.23 -32.46
C PRO A 97 -4.30 -11.24 -31.39
N ASP A 98 -4.14 -12.32 -30.66
CA ASP A 98 -3.14 -12.46 -29.59
C ASP A 98 -1.74 -12.79 -30.09
N VAL A 99 -1.59 -13.19 -31.37
CA VAL A 99 -0.33 -13.51 -31.99
C VAL A 99 0.33 -12.26 -32.56
N ALA A 100 1.60 -12.04 -32.26
CA ALA A 100 2.38 -10.89 -32.73
C ALA A 100 2.86 -11.07 -34.16
N SER A 101 3.40 -12.25 -34.50
CA SER A 101 3.85 -12.58 -35.84
C SER A 101 3.73 -14.08 -36.15
N LEU A 102 3.57 -14.38 -37.44
CA LEU A 102 3.56 -15.74 -37.98
C LEU A 102 4.62 -15.88 -39.07
N THR A 103 5.46 -16.91 -38.99
CA THR A 103 6.52 -17.19 -39.98
C THR A 103 6.32 -18.57 -40.57
N ALA A 104 6.55 -18.71 -41.85
CA ALA A 104 6.62 -20.00 -42.56
C ALA A 104 8.02 -20.17 -43.13
N ALA A 105 8.89 -20.94 -42.44
CA ALA A 105 10.28 -21.16 -42.87
C ALA A 105 10.40 -22.49 -43.60
N PHE A 106 10.74 -22.44 -44.86
CA PHE A 106 10.83 -23.61 -45.74
C PHE A 106 12.19 -24.27 -45.66
N ALA A 107 12.23 -25.58 -45.89
CA ALA A 107 13.51 -26.30 -46.17
C ALA A 107 14.20 -25.68 -47.40
N PRO A 108 15.55 -25.84 -47.51
CA PRO A 108 16.27 -25.28 -48.64
C PRO A 108 15.69 -25.68 -49.99
N PHE A 109 15.51 -24.68 -50.86
CA PHE A 109 14.95 -24.80 -52.23
C PHE A 109 13.50 -25.36 -52.30
N ALA A 110 12.77 -25.43 -51.15
CA ALA A 110 11.46 -26.07 -51.08
C ALA A 110 10.29 -25.17 -51.54
N LEU A 111 10.40 -23.87 -51.39
CA LEU A 111 9.38 -22.92 -51.88
C LEU A 111 9.69 -22.41 -53.28
N ASP A 112 10.98 -22.13 -53.55
CA ASP A 112 11.49 -21.58 -54.80
C ASP A 112 12.81 -22.32 -55.14
N PRO A 113 12.89 -23.00 -56.32
CA PRO A 113 14.10 -23.72 -56.72
C PRO A 113 15.36 -22.85 -56.87
N GLU A 114 15.18 -21.55 -57.09
CA GLU A 114 16.31 -20.61 -57.30
C GLU A 114 16.78 -19.99 -55.96
N ARG A 115 16.00 -20.13 -54.89
CA ARG A 115 16.30 -19.53 -53.58
C ARG A 115 16.56 -20.63 -52.53
N ARG A 116 17.78 -20.59 -51.94
CA ARG A 116 18.15 -21.54 -50.90
C ARG A 116 17.24 -21.44 -49.68
N LEU A 117 16.93 -20.24 -49.21
CA LEU A 117 16.11 -19.98 -48.01
C LEU A 117 14.90 -19.13 -48.35
N ALA A 118 13.77 -19.47 -47.75
CA ALA A 118 12.52 -18.71 -47.85
C ALA A 118 11.76 -18.81 -46.55
N ALA A 119 11.65 -17.68 -45.81
CA ALA A 119 10.95 -17.60 -44.54
C ALA A 119 10.16 -16.29 -44.45
N PRO A 120 9.05 -16.18 -45.21
CA PRO A 120 8.16 -15.04 -45.08
C PRO A 120 7.53 -14.96 -43.70
N VAL A 121 7.42 -13.75 -43.15
CA VAL A 121 6.81 -13.46 -41.85
C VAL A 121 5.72 -12.39 -42.02
N ALA A 122 4.55 -12.66 -41.49
CA ALA A 122 3.50 -11.67 -41.30
C ALA A 122 3.59 -11.16 -39.87
N ARG A 123 3.62 -9.84 -39.70
CA ARG A 123 3.73 -9.15 -38.44
C ARG A 123 2.64 -8.09 -38.31
N ARG A 124 2.22 -7.79 -37.06
CA ARG A 124 1.35 -6.66 -36.79
C ARG A 124 2.16 -5.37 -36.74
N GLY A 125 1.88 -4.46 -37.64
CA GLY A 125 2.38 -3.09 -37.65
C GLY A 125 1.31 -2.08 -37.25
N PRO A 126 1.68 -0.80 -37.11
CA PRO A 126 0.77 0.27 -36.77
C PRO A 126 -0.41 0.43 -37.76
N ASP A 127 -0.12 0.20 -39.06
CA ASP A 127 -1.07 0.40 -40.16
C ASP A 127 -1.72 -0.92 -40.66
N GLY A 128 -1.49 -2.05 -39.96
CA GLY A 128 -2.04 -3.34 -40.33
C GLY A 128 -1.03 -4.48 -40.33
N VAL A 129 -1.20 -5.46 -41.23
CA VAL A 129 -0.30 -6.60 -41.33
C VAL A 129 0.81 -6.32 -42.36
N GLU A 130 2.04 -6.28 -41.88
CA GLU A 130 3.25 -6.12 -42.68
C GLU A 130 3.85 -7.48 -43.01
N ILE A 131 4.45 -7.62 -44.21
CA ILE A 131 5.15 -8.83 -44.65
C ILE A 131 6.64 -8.52 -44.75
N GLU A 132 7.42 -9.27 -44.03
CA GLU A 132 8.88 -9.24 -44.07
C GLU A 132 9.46 -10.61 -44.47
N ARG A 133 10.76 -10.70 -44.58
CA ARG A 133 11.47 -11.94 -44.91
C ARG A 133 12.65 -12.13 -43.96
N VAL A 134 12.58 -13.16 -43.12
CA VAL A 134 13.58 -13.47 -42.08
C VAL A 134 14.93 -13.79 -42.71
N GLU A 135 14.94 -14.50 -43.85
CA GLU A 135 16.16 -14.91 -44.56
C GLU A 135 17.02 -13.75 -45.08
N ARG A 136 16.48 -12.52 -45.12
CA ARG A 136 17.25 -11.32 -45.48
C ARG A 136 18.16 -10.85 -44.35
N ALA A 137 17.80 -11.14 -43.12
CA ALA A 137 18.51 -10.69 -41.91
C ALA A 137 19.34 -11.83 -41.28
N VAL A 138 18.84 -13.08 -41.32
CA VAL A 138 19.43 -14.20 -40.58
C VAL A 138 19.28 -15.50 -41.38
N ASP A 139 20.35 -16.31 -41.47
CA ASP A 139 20.23 -17.70 -41.87
C ASP A 139 19.62 -18.52 -40.72
N TYR A 140 18.34 -18.88 -40.86
CA TYR A 140 17.60 -19.58 -39.82
C TYR A 140 18.00 -21.05 -39.65
N MET A 141 18.83 -21.57 -40.54
CA MET A 141 19.40 -22.92 -40.45
C MET A 141 20.75 -22.96 -39.72
N GLU A 142 21.48 -21.85 -39.70
CA GLU A 142 22.80 -21.73 -39.06
C GLU A 142 22.74 -20.87 -37.77
N GLY A 143 21.57 -20.37 -37.42
CA GLY A 143 21.42 -19.43 -36.31
C GLY A 143 21.52 -20.07 -34.93
N SER A 144 22.06 -19.33 -33.98
CA SER A 144 22.23 -19.70 -32.56
C SER A 144 20.93 -20.03 -31.81
N SER A 145 19.77 -19.70 -32.37
CA SER A 145 18.46 -19.92 -31.77
C SER A 145 17.91 -21.33 -31.88
N GLY A 146 18.39 -22.12 -32.87
CA GLY A 146 18.04 -23.53 -33.08
C GLY A 146 16.54 -23.86 -33.18
N TRP A 147 15.67 -22.86 -33.28
CA TRP A 147 14.21 -23.05 -33.26
C TRP A 147 13.72 -23.88 -34.44
N TYR A 148 14.32 -23.68 -35.62
CA TYR A 148 13.98 -24.41 -36.82
C TYR A 148 14.34 -25.91 -36.71
N ASP A 149 15.59 -26.20 -36.34
CA ASP A 149 16.07 -27.57 -36.21
C ASP A 149 15.36 -28.35 -35.10
N ARG A 150 15.14 -27.70 -33.94
CA ARG A 150 14.39 -28.34 -32.86
C ARG A 150 12.97 -28.67 -33.25
N ALA A 151 12.26 -27.75 -33.87
CA ALA A 151 10.89 -28.02 -34.31
C ALA A 151 10.84 -29.10 -35.40
N ARG A 152 11.82 -29.10 -36.34
CA ARG A 152 11.96 -30.15 -37.36
C ARG A 152 12.14 -31.54 -36.72
N ASP A 153 12.98 -31.63 -35.68
CA ASP A 153 13.39 -32.90 -35.08
C ASP A 153 12.41 -33.38 -34.00
N GLU A 154 11.81 -32.45 -33.21
CA GLU A 154 10.87 -32.75 -32.12
C GLU A 154 9.39 -32.66 -32.55
N GLY A 155 9.10 -32.12 -33.73
CA GLY A 155 7.75 -31.92 -34.26
C GLY A 155 7.10 -30.66 -33.79
N ARG A 156 7.15 -30.36 -32.50
CA ARG A 156 6.66 -29.10 -31.86
C ARG A 156 7.62 -28.66 -30.75
N HIS A 157 7.83 -27.38 -30.64
CA HIS A 157 8.77 -26.84 -29.66
C HIS A 157 8.42 -25.39 -29.25
N TRP A 158 8.46 -25.12 -27.95
CA TRP A 158 8.46 -23.77 -27.41
C TRP A 158 9.91 -23.30 -27.19
N ALA A 159 10.30 -22.22 -27.82
CA ALA A 159 11.62 -21.63 -27.63
C ALA A 159 11.67 -20.73 -26.38
N PRO A 160 12.83 -20.58 -25.71
CA PRO A 160 13.00 -19.62 -24.64
C PRO A 160 12.76 -18.19 -25.15
N PRO A 161 12.38 -17.24 -24.25
CA PRO A 161 12.19 -15.83 -24.61
C PRO A 161 13.43 -15.25 -25.27
N ARG A 162 13.22 -14.49 -26.35
CA ARG A 162 14.27 -13.78 -27.07
C ARG A 162 13.92 -12.32 -27.29
N PHE A 163 14.92 -11.48 -27.33
CA PHE A 163 14.76 -10.08 -27.74
C PHE A 163 14.73 -9.99 -29.27
N GLU A 164 13.70 -9.35 -29.80
CA GLU A 164 13.55 -9.14 -31.22
C GLU A 164 14.01 -7.74 -31.59
N GLU A 165 15.21 -7.61 -32.17
CA GLU A 165 15.83 -6.31 -32.47
C GLU A 165 15.01 -5.43 -33.41
N SER A 166 14.28 -6.03 -34.35
CA SER A 166 13.47 -5.31 -35.33
C SER A 166 12.28 -4.58 -34.70
N THR A 167 11.75 -5.07 -33.56
CA THR A 167 10.64 -4.46 -32.84
C THR A 167 11.02 -3.85 -31.50
N GLY A 168 12.22 -4.19 -31.00
CA GLY A 168 12.64 -3.79 -29.66
C GLY A 168 11.86 -4.49 -28.53
N GLN A 169 11.22 -5.64 -28.80
CA GLN A 169 10.33 -6.33 -27.86
C GLN A 169 10.81 -7.73 -27.54
N TRP A 170 10.49 -8.19 -26.33
CA TRP A 170 10.71 -9.59 -25.95
C TRP A 170 9.56 -10.45 -26.45
N VAL A 171 9.90 -11.56 -27.12
CA VAL A 171 8.93 -12.51 -27.67
C VAL A 171 9.25 -13.93 -27.23
N ILE A 172 8.22 -14.76 -27.23
CA ILE A 172 8.30 -16.20 -27.03
C ILE A 172 7.75 -16.84 -28.28
N ASP A 173 8.47 -17.84 -28.81
CA ASP A 173 8.13 -18.48 -30.06
C ASP A 173 7.64 -19.91 -29.83
N PHE A 174 6.51 -20.25 -30.44
CA PHE A 174 6.10 -21.64 -30.67
C PHE A 174 6.39 -22.03 -32.10
N ALA A 175 7.10 -23.14 -32.31
CA ALA A 175 7.49 -23.67 -33.61
C ALA A 175 6.92 -25.06 -33.82
N LEU A 176 6.38 -25.31 -35.02
CA LEU A 176 5.70 -26.54 -35.41
C LEU A 176 6.20 -27.00 -36.77
N ALA A 177 6.64 -28.24 -36.87
CA ALA A 177 6.98 -28.86 -38.16
C ALA A 177 5.70 -29.09 -38.99
N ALA A 178 5.74 -28.69 -40.25
CA ALA A 178 4.61 -28.75 -41.16
C ALA A 178 5.05 -29.16 -42.59
N THR A 179 4.08 -29.34 -43.47
CA THR A 179 4.28 -29.61 -44.88
C THR A 179 3.46 -28.65 -45.74
N HIS A 180 3.96 -28.31 -46.91
CA HIS A 180 3.29 -27.46 -47.86
C HIS A 180 2.92 -28.19 -49.14
N GLY A 181 1.64 -28.03 -49.55
CA GLY A 181 1.12 -28.55 -50.82
C GLY A 181 1.09 -30.06 -50.95
N ALA A 182 0.58 -30.56 -52.07
CA ALA A 182 0.44 -32.01 -52.37
C ALA A 182 1.78 -32.75 -52.46
N HIS A 183 2.89 -32.06 -52.68
CA HIS A 183 4.25 -32.67 -52.78
C HIS A 183 4.96 -32.75 -51.43
N GLY A 184 4.31 -32.28 -50.31
CA GLY A 184 4.82 -32.44 -48.98
C GLY A 184 6.15 -31.67 -48.70
N ALA A 185 6.32 -30.48 -49.29
CA ALA A 185 7.49 -29.63 -49.01
C ALA A 185 7.62 -29.36 -47.52
N ARG A 186 8.75 -29.66 -46.90
CA ARG A 186 8.98 -29.50 -45.46
C ARG A 186 9.15 -28.03 -45.10
N LEU A 187 8.49 -27.61 -44.04
CA LEU A 187 8.65 -26.27 -43.45
C LEU A 187 8.46 -26.34 -41.93
N VAL A 188 8.85 -25.27 -41.27
CA VAL A 188 8.53 -25.01 -39.87
C VAL A 188 7.68 -23.75 -39.80
N VAL A 189 6.51 -23.85 -39.19
CA VAL A 189 5.67 -22.69 -38.83
C VAL A 189 6.10 -22.19 -37.45
N ARG A 190 6.31 -20.89 -37.31
CA ARG A 190 6.61 -20.25 -36.05
C ARG A 190 5.56 -19.16 -35.76
N ALA A 191 4.98 -19.20 -34.57
CA ALA A 191 4.09 -18.18 -34.03
C ALA A 191 4.77 -17.49 -32.86
N SER A 192 4.84 -16.16 -32.88
CA SER A 192 5.48 -15.36 -31.85
C SER A 192 4.44 -14.68 -30.98
N PHE A 193 4.68 -14.66 -29.67
CA PHE A 193 3.86 -14.04 -28.64
C PHE A 193 4.66 -12.99 -27.88
N LEU A 194 4.06 -11.83 -27.57
CA LEU A 194 4.74 -10.75 -26.83
C LEU A 194 4.80 -11.04 -25.33
N LEU A 195 6.00 -11.01 -24.75
CA LEU A 195 6.20 -11.22 -23.31
C LEU A 195 5.49 -10.14 -22.46
N ASP A 196 5.35 -8.91 -23.00
CA ASP A 196 4.65 -7.83 -22.33
C ASP A 196 3.17 -8.15 -22.04
N ARG A 197 2.52 -8.99 -22.86
CA ARG A 197 1.15 -9.47 -22.58
C ARG A 197 1.09 -10.32 -21.29
N LEU A 198 2.12 -11.12 -21.02
CA LEU A 198 2.21 -11.89 -19.76
C LEU A 198 2.46 -10.96 -18.59
N ARG A 199 3.30 -9.94 -18.78
CA ARG A 199 3.51 -8.89 -17.76
C ARG A 199 2.21 -8.21 -17.41
N ASP A 200 1.39 -7.83 -18.39
CA ASP A 200 0.09 -7.21 -18.18
C ASP A 200 -0.84 -8.11 -17.33
N ILE A 201 -0.93 -9.39 -17.64
CA ILE A 201 -1.75 -10.34 -16.87
C ILE A 201 -1.27 -10.43 -15.42
N VAL A 202 0.04 -10.51 -15.19
CA VAL A 202 0.64 -10.66 -13.85
C VAL A 202 0.55 -9.37 -13.04
N THR A 203 0.67 -8.19 -13.68
CA THR A 203 0.59 -6.89 -13.00
C THR A 203 -0.84 -6.47 -12.68
N LEU A 204 -1.83 -7.01 -13.41
CA LEU A 204 -3.26 -6.74 -13.19
C LEU A 204 -3.89 -7.56 -12.06
N LEU A 205 -3.11 -8.40 -11.37
CA LEU A 205 -3.61 -9.22 -10.27
C LEU A 205 -4.06 -8.37 -9.08
N GLU A 206 -5.30 -8.53 -8.67
CA GLU A 206 -5.86 -7.85 -7.50
C GLU A 206 -5.46 -8.58 -6.21
N LEU A 207 -4.22 -8.40 -5.78
CA LEU A 207 -3.63 -9.04 -4.61
C LEU A 207 -3.54 -8.13 -3.38
N GLY A 208 -4.45 -7.17 -3.25
CA GLY A 208 -4.44 -6.16 -2.18
C GLY A 208 -3.38 -5.06 -2.40
N HIS A 209 -3.18 -4.22 -1.38
CA HIS A 209 -2.31 -3.04 -1.51
C HIS A 209 -0.82 -3.37 -1.66
N HIS A 210 -0.39 -4.49 -1.09
CA HIS A 210 1.02 -4.90 -1.06
C HIS A 210 1.28 -6.26 -1.73
N GLY A 211 0.24 -6.86 -2.30
CA GLY A 211 0.36 -8.09 -3.06
C GLY A 211 0.96 -7.84 -4.44
N TYR A 212 1.64 -8.85 -4.96
CA TYR A 212 2.24 -8.82 -6.29
C TYR A 212 2.37 -10.23 -6.86
N GLY A 213 2.44 -10.30 -8.20
CA GLY A 213 2.73 -11.53 -8.92
C GLY A 213 4.11 -11.48 -9.57
N PHE A 214 4.64 -12.66 -9.93
CA PHE A 214 5.78 -12.83 -10.78
C PHE A 214 5.71 -14.19 -11.49
N LEU A 215 6.42 -14.32 -12.63
CA LEU A 215 6.43 -15.51 -13.45
C LEU A 215 7.85 -16.02 -13.59
N LEU A 216 8.05 -17.31 -13.34
CA LEU A 216 9.31 -18.02 -13.51
C LEU A 216 9.21 -19.02 -14.65
N ASP A 217 10.31 -19.23 -15.38
CA ASP A 217 10.41 -20.33 -16.34
C ASP A 217 10.61 -21.69 -15.63
N ALA A 218 10.72 -22.76 -16.42
CA ALA A 218 10.93 -24.10 -15.91
C ALA A 218 12.27 -24.29 -15.18
N ASP A 219 13.24 -23.41 -15.40
CA ASP A 219 14.55 -23.39 -14.75
C ASP A 219 14.57 -22.47 -13.51
N GLY A 220 13.47 -21.82 -13.18
CA GLY A 220 13.35 -20.87 -12.06
C GLY A 220 13.86 -19.46 -12.35
N ARG A 221 14.13 -19.13 -13.63
CA ARG A 221 14.54 -17.78 -14.03
C ARG A 221 13.32 -16.88 -14.18
N PRO A 222 13.42 -15.59 -13.81
CA PRO A 222 12.28 -14.67 -13.91
C PRO A 222 11.98 -14.32 -15.38
N LEU A 223 10.78 -14.67 -15.83
CA LEU A 223 10.20 -14.20 -17.09
C LEU A 223 9.51 -12.84 -16.89
N VAL A 224 8.77 -12.73 -15.81
CA VAL A 224 8.21 -11.46 -15.32
C VAL A 224 8.70 -11.31 -13.89
N PRO A 225 9.61 -10.36 -13.61
CA PRO A 225 10.14 -10.15 -12.28
C PRO A 225 9.04 -9.65 -11.33
N PRO A 226 9.18 -9.87 -10.01
CA PRO A 226 8.24 -9.34 -9.04
C PRO A 226 8.17 -7.82 -9.13
N ALA A 227 6.95 -7.29 -9.03
CA ALA A 227 6.66 -5.87 -9.12
C ALA A 227 7.34 -5.03 -8.01
N ILE A 228 7.79 -5.66 -6.94
CA ILE A 228 8.55 -5.02 -5.87
C ILE A 228 10.04 -5.20 -6.16
N ILE A 229 10.76 -4.10 -6.32
CA ILE A 229 12.21 -4.13 -6.49
C ILE A 229 12.83 -4.51 -5.14
N MET A 230 13.14 -5.78 -4.98
CA MET A 230 13.89 -6.31 -3.84
C MET A 230 15.38 -6.38 -4.22
N GLY A 231 16.27 -6.24 -3.23
CA GLY A 231 17.70 -6.51 -3.49
C GLY A 231 17.89 -7.95 -4.02
N GLU A 232 18.92 -8.19 -4.81
CA GLU A 232 19.17 -9.50 -5.47
C GLU A 232 19.04 -10.70 -4.52
N ALA A 233 19.61 -10.63 -3.31
CA ALA A 233 19.52 -11.70 -2.32
C ALA A 233 18.09 -12.05 -1.92
N ARG A 234 17.18 -11.07 -1.86
CA ARG A 234 15.79 -11.29 -1.48
C ARG A 234 14.94 -11.81 -2.65
N THR A 235 15.26 -11.38 -3.86
CA THR A 235 14.65 -11.90 -5.09
C THR A 235 14.99 -13.38 -5.25
N THR A 236 16.25 -13.77 -5.06
CA THR A 236 16.69 -15.17 -5.07
C THR A 236 15.95 -15.99 -4.01
N THR A 237 15.81 -15.47 -2.78
CA THR A 237 15.08 -16.16 -1.70
C THR A 237 13.59 -16.37 -2.05
N LEU A 238 12.96 -15.46 -2.79
CA LEU A 238 11.57 -15.61 -3.22
C LEU A 238 11.43 -16.63 -4.36
N HIS A 239 12.38 -16.66 -5.29
CA HIS A 239 12.42 -17.67 -6.35
C HIS A 239 12.59 -19.07 -5.75
N ASP A 240 13.53 -19.24 -4.82
CA ASP A 240 13.73 -20.49 -4.08
C ASP A 240 12.49 -20.90 -3.29
N ALA A 241 11.82 -19.93 -2.67
CA ALA A 241 10.59 -20.17 -1.92
C ALA A 241 9.43 -20.55 -2.83
N ALA A 242 9.32 -19.97 -4.04
CA ALA A 242 8.30 -20.33 -5.03
C ALA A 242 8.53 -21.75 -5.55
N TRP A 243 9.79 -22.10 -5.84
CA TRP A 243 10.15 -23.43 -6.26
C TRP A 243 9.86 -24.48 -5.18
N ALA A 244 10.26 -24.21 -3.92
CA ALA A 244 9.94 -25.08 -2.80
C ALA A 244 8.43 -25.16 -2.48
N ALA A 245 7.65 -24.10 -2.78
CA ALA A 245 6.21 -24.12 -2.60
C ALA A 245 5.49 -25.05 -3.58
N ARG A 246 6.06 -25.28 -4.79
CA ARG A 246 5.56 -26.26 -5.76
C ARG A 246 5.50 -27.67 -5.14
N GLU A 247 6.55 -28.06 -4.42
CA GLU A 247 6.66 -29.39 -3.79
C GLU A 247 5.75 -29.54 -2.57
N LEU A 248 5.37 -28.43 -1.90
CA LEU A 248 4.61 -28.37 -0.66
C LEU A 248 3.09 -28.13 -0.86
N GLY A 249 2.55 -28.40 -2.03
CA GLY A 249 1.11 -28.21 -2.31
C GLY A 249 0.72 -26.80 -2.69
N GLY A 250 1.67 -26.01 -3.20
CA GLY A 250 1.42 -24.74 -3.89
C GLY A 250 1.34 -23.51 -3.00
N SER A 251 1.63 -23.58 -1.68
CA SER A 251 1.67 -22.38 -0.85
C SER A 251 2.69 -22.43 0.28
N ARG A 252 3.28 -21.27 0.61
CA ARG A 252 4.26 -21.11 1.70
C ARG A 252 4.16 -19.71 2.34
N THR A 253 4.46 -19.63 3.64
CA THR A 253 4.64 -18.34 4.31
C THR A 253 6.06 -17.84 4.11
N VAL A 254 6.20 -16.60 3.66
CA VAL A 254 7.48 -15.93 3.40
C VAL A 254 7.52 -14.58 4.10
N PRO A 255 8.70 -13.99 4.37
CA PRO A 255 8.79 -12.60 4.79
C PRO A 255 8.28 -11.67 3.69
N GLY A 256 7.24 -10.90 3.96
CA GLY A 256 6.57 -10.04 2.97
C GLY A 256 7.34 -8.76 2.70
N ARG A 257 7.53 -7.92 3.72
CA ARG A 257 8.18 -6.62 3.64
C ARG A 257 9.55 -6.57 4.28
N ALA A 258 10.23 -5.43 4.12
CA ALA A 258 11.46 -5.13 4.83
C ALA A 258 11.28 -5.10 6.35
N ASP A 259 10.06 -4.86 6.85
CA ASP A 259 9.69 -4.87 8.26
C ASP A 259 9.48 -6.27 8.85
N GLY A 260 9.65 -7.34 8.05
CA GLY A 260 9.47 -8.72 8.49
C GLY A 260 8.00 -9.18 8.60
N SER A 261 7.04 -8.41 8.07
CA SER A 261 5.63 -8.85 8.03
C SER A 261 5.50 -10.20 7.33
N ALA A 262 4.58 -11.04 7.79
CA ALA A 262 4.33 -12.35 7.19
C ALA A 262 3.48 -12.19 5.93
N ALA A 263 3.98 -12.73 4.81
CA ALA A 263 3.24 -12.83 3.57
C ALA A 263 3.00 -14.28 3.19
N ARG A 264 1.93 -14.53 2.45
CA ARG A 264 1.64 -15.83 1.87
C ARG A 264 2.04 -15.83 0.40
N LEU A 265 2.94 -16.73 0.04
CA LEU A 265 3.29 -17.03 -1.33
C LEU A 265 2.45 -18.22 -1.80
N ARG A 266 1.82 -18.08 -2.96
CA ARG A 266 1.10 -19.13 -3.68
C ARG A 266 1.69 -19.31 -5.06
N VAL A 267 1.75 -20.56 -5.54
CA VAL A 267 2.20 -20.86 -6.89
C VAL A 267 1.15 -21.66 -7.65
N ALA A 268 1.09 -21.43 -8.96
CA ALA A 268 0.34 -22.21 -9.92
C ALA A 268 1.26 -22.57 -11.10
N GLU A 269 1.22 -23.83 -11.51
CA GLU A 269 1.97 -24.31 -12.67
C GLU A 269 1.20 -24.01 -13.96
N ILE A 270 1.87 -23.53 -14.96
CA ILE A 270 1.35 -23.21 -16.29
C ILE A 270 1.78 -24.28 -17.27
N ALA A 271 0.83 -25.13 -17.66
CA ALA A 271 1.05 -26.11 -18.71
C ALA A 271 0.97 -25.44 -20.12
N PRO A 272 1.66 -25.95 -21.15
CA PRO A 272 2.56 -27.10 -21.11
C PRO A 272 4.01 -26.74 -20.74
N MET A 273 4.31 -25.47 -20.48
CA MET A 273 5.67 -24.93 -20.36
C MET A 273 6.35 -25.28 -19.03
N GLY A 274 5.62 -25.78 -18.03
CA GLY A 274 6.16 -25.99 -16.68
C GLY A 274 6.56 -24.71 -15.96
N TRP A 275 6.06 -23.56 -16.42
CA TRP A 275 6.32 -22.26 -15.79
C TRP A 275 5.55 -22.15 -14.47
N LEU A 276 6.06 -21.32 -13.58
CA LEU A 276 5.46 -21.07 -12.28
C LEU A 276 4.96 -19.63 -12.18
N LEU A 277 3.64 -19.44 -12.12
CA LEU A 277 3.06 -18.19 -11.69
C LEU A 277 3.08 -18.18 -10.16
N ALA A 278 3.80 -17.24 -9.57
CA ALA A 278 3.84 -17.03 -8.13
C ALA A 278 3.12 -15.72 -7.77
N THR A 279 2.29 -15.77 -6.74
CA THR A 279 1.60 -14.61 -6.17
C THR A 279 1.94 -14.49 -4.70
N VAL A 280 2.25 -13.30 -4.25
CA VAL A 280 2.54 -12.97 -2.86
C VAL A 280 1.47 -12.04 -2.35
N TYR A 281 0.88 -12.38 -1.22
CA TYR A 281 -0.11 -11.57 -0.52
C TYR A 281 0.35 -11.25 0.89
N ASP A 282 0.33 -9.97 1.29
CA ASP A 282 0.65 -9.56 2.65
C ASP A 282 -0.54 -9.88 3.57
N LEU A 283 -0.31 -10.71 4.59
CA LEU A 283 -1.35 -11.08 5.56
C LEU A 283 -1.82 -9.88 6.43
N GLY A 284 -1.06 -8.80 6.44
CA GLY A 284 -1.43 -7.54 7.06
C GLY A 284 -2.44 -6.71 6.27
N ASP A 285 -2.60 -6.98 4.97
CA ASP A 285 -3.57 -6.30 4.09
C ASP A 285 -5.01 -6.83 4.24
N ALA A 286 -5.25 -7.68 5.26
CA ALA A 286 -6.60 -8.19 5.52
C ALA A 286 -7.59 -7.02 5.62
N PRO A 287 -8.67 -7.00 4.83
CA PRO A 287 -9.73 -5.99 4.94
C PRO A 287 -10.46 -6.20 6.26
N VAL A 288 -9.82 -5.76 7.34
CA VAL A 288 -10.45 -5.69 8.65
C VAL A 288 -11.32 -4.44 8.60
N ASP A 289 -12.63 -4.59 8.77
CA ASP A 289 -13.51 -3.46 8.99
C ASP A 289 -13.08 -2.78 10.29
N PHE A 290 -12.32 -1.68 10.14
CA PHE A 290 -11.76 -0.93 11.28
C PHE A 290 -12.86 -0.40 12.18
N ASP A 291 -14.02 0.00 11.63
CA ASP A 291 -15.14 0.50 12.42
C ASP A 291 -15.78 -0.61 13.24
N HIS A 292 -15.86 -1.81 12.70
CA HIS A 292 -16.33 -2.98 13.44
C HIS A 292 -15.33 -3.39 14.52
N MET A 293 -14.05 -3.44 14.21
CA MET A 293 -12.99 -3.79 15.15
C MET A 293 -12.92 -2.79 16.30
N ARG A 294 -12.99 -1.50 16.01
CA ARG A 294 -13.02 -0.42 16.98
C ARG A 294 -14.16 -0.61 17.98
N ARG A 295 -15.39 -0.74 17.49
CA ARG A 295 -16.58 -0.98 18.34
C ARG A 295 -16.45 -2.27 19.14
N ALA A 296 -15.83 -3.30 18.60
CA ALA A 296 -15.58 -4.55 19.30
C ALA A 296 -14.57 -4.39 20.45
N VAL A 297 -13.47 -3.64 20.24
CA VAL A 297 -12.49 -3.33 21.29
C VAL A 297 -13.12 -2.48 22.39
N ALA A 298 -13.92 -1.45 22.04
CA ALA A 298 -14.63 -0.63 23.03
C ALA A 298 -15.58 -1.47 23.90
N ARG A 299 -16.37 -2.36 23.27
CA ARG A 299 -17.26 -3.29 23.98
C ARG A 299 -16.48 -4.25 24.88
N LEU A 300 -15.37 -4.84 24.36
CA LEU A 300 -14.53 -5.74 25.14
C LEU A 300 -14.00 -5.04 26.40
N THR A 301 -13.50 -3.81 26.26
CA THR A 301 -13.03 -3.01 27.39
C THR A 301 -14.16 -2.73 28.40
N ALA A 302 -15.34 -2.33 27.93
CA ALA A 302 -16.49 -2.08 28.79
C ALA A 302 -16.91 -3.33 29.57
N PHE A 303 -16.96 -4.48 28.93
CA PHE A 303 -17.31 -5.75 29.58
C PHE A 303 -16.21 -6.26 30.54
N ALA A 304 -14.92 -6.05 30.18
CA ALA A 304 -13.81 -6.35 31.09
C ALA A 304 -13.87 -5.47 32.36
N LEU A 305 -14.17 -4.18 32.22
CA LEU A 305 -14.36 -3.28 33.35
C LEU A 305 -15.60 -3.66 34.19
N LEU A 306 -16.71 -4.05 33.57
CA LEU A 306 -17.90 -4.52 34.26
C LEU A 306 -17.60 -5.80 35.08
N PHE A 307 -16.87 -6.74 34.49
CA PHE A 307 -16.39 -7.94 35.18
C PHE A 307 -15.51 -7.59 36.37
N LEU A 308 -14.51 -6.70 36.18
CA LEU A 308 -13.62 -6.25 37.24
C LEU A 308 -14.36 -5.52 38.37
N ALA A 309 -15.34 -4.66 38.02
CA ALA A 309 -16.18 -3.97 38.99
C ALA A 309 -17.03 -4.95 39.84
N GLY A 310 -17.68 -5.92 39.18
CA GLY A 310 -18.47 -6.94 39.84
C GLY A 310 -17.62 -7.82 40.75
N LEU A 311 -16.46 -8.28 40.25
CA LEU A 311 -15.54 -9.14 41.01
C LEU A 311 -14.87 -8.35 42.16
N GLY A 312 -14.53 -7.09 41.95
CA GLY A 312 -13.97 -6.19 42.98
C GLY A 312 -14.97 -5.93 44.11
N ALA A 313 -16.23 -5.63 43.76
CA ALA A 313 -17.29 -5.43 44.74
C ALA A 313 -17.55 -6.71 45.55
N LEU A 314 -17.61 -7.86 44.87
CA LEU A 314 -17.76 -9.18 45.51
C LEU A 314 -16.61 -9.47 46.47
N HIS A 315 -15.36 -9.24 46.04
CA HIS A 315 -14.16 -9.44 46.84
C HIS A 315 -14.15 -8.53 48.08
N LEU A 316 -14.49 -7.25 47.94
CA LEU A 316 -14.58 -6.29 49.04
C LEU A 316 -15.67 -6.68 50.04
N MET A 317 -16.84 -7.15 49.58
CA MET A 317 -17.91 -7.63 50.41
C MET A 317 -17.57 -8.89 51.22
N LEU A 318 -16.86 -9.84 50.59
CA LEU A 318 -16.42 -11.06 51.28
C LEU A 318 -15.39 -10.80 52.36
N ARG A 319 -14.63 -9.71 52.25
CA ARG A 319 -13.61 -9.28 53.22
C ARG A 319 -14.07 -8.26 54.23
N GLN A 320 -15.34 -7.81 54.17
CA GLN A 320 -15.92 -6.94 55.20
C GLN A 320 -15.85 -7.63 56.59
N GLY A 321 -15.10 -7.00 57.52
CA GLY A 321 -14.85 -7.48 58.87
C GLY A 321 -13.38 -7.90 59.15
N ARG A 322 -12.47 -7.73 58.17
CA ARG A 322 -11.02 -7.99 58.32
C ARG A 322 -10.25 -6.75 57.90
N ASP A 323 -9.78 -5.93 58.87
CA ASP A 323 -9.29 -4.55 58.59
C ASP A 323 -8.06 -4.44 57.69
N LYS A 324 -7.07 -5.26 57.81
CA LYS A 324 -5.81 -5.15 57.00
C LYS A 324 -5.86 -5.72 55.60
N PRO A 325 -6.52 -6.82 55.26
CA PRO A 325 -6.47 -7.38 53.89
C PRO A 325 -7.36 -6.68 52.89
N VAL A 326 -8.29 -5.78 53.29
CA VAL A 326 -9.13 -4.99 52.39
C VAL A 326 -8.34 -3.91 51.66
N LEU A 327 -7.31 -3.33 52.32
CA LEU A 327 -6.50 -2.26 51.75
C LEU A 327 -5.61 -2.77 50.59
N SER A 328 -4.93 -3.90 50.79
CA SER A 328 -4.11 -4.54 49.76
C SER A 328 -4.94 -4.97 48.54
N ALA A 329 -6.17 -5.40 48.75
CA ALA A 329 -7.10 -5.75 47.70
C ALA A 329 -7.52 -4.54 46.87
N ALA A 330 -7.83 -3.38 47.49
CA ALA A 330 -8.20 -2.18 46.82
C ALA A 330 -7.09 -1.65 45.88
N TRP A 331 -5.82 -1.73 46.32
CA TRP A 331 -4.66 -1.44 45.47
C TRP A 331 -4.55 -2.39 44.27
N GLY A 332 -4.71 -3.69 44.51
CA GLY A 332 -4.70 -4.68 43.44
C GLY A 332 -5.77 -4.39 42.36
N TRP A 333 -7.00 -4.01 42.78
CA TRP A 333 -8.07 -3.64 41.86
C TRP A 333 -7.77 -2.35 41.09
N SER A 334 -7.20 -1.33 41.76
CA SER A 334 -6.78 -0.08 41.12
C SER A 334 -5.77 -0.35 40.00
N VAL A 335 -4.74 -1.12 40.28
CA VAL A 335 -3.71 -1.50 39.31
C VAL A 335 -4.31 -2.27 38.14
N LEU A 336 -5.19 -3.25 38.43
CA LEU A 336 -5.81 -4.07 37.39
C LEU A 336 -6.69 -3.26 36.42
N VAL A 337 -7.47 -2.32 36.93
CA VAL A 337 -8.28 -1.39 36.14
C VAL A 337 -7.38 -0.49 35.28
N ALA A 338 -6.32 0.08 35.85
CA ALA A 338 -5.37 0.91 35.13
C ALA A 338 -4.65 0.13 33.99
N ILE A 339 -4.23 -1.11 34.26
CA ILE A 339 -3.64 -2.00 33.25
C ILE A 339 -4.64 -2.29 32.12
N THR A 340 -5.92 -2.53 32.46
CA THR A 340 -6.97 -2.78 31.44
C THR A 340 -7.12 -1.59 30.48
N PHE A 341 -7.17 -0.37 31.00
CA PHE A 341 -7.20 0.82 30.14
C PHE A 341 -5.92 0.97 29.31
N SER A 342 -4.75 0.78 29.92
CA SER A 342 -3.46 0.89 29.23
C SER A 342 -3.34 -0.12 28.09
N LEU A 343 -3.72 -1.37 28.31
CA LEU A 343 -3.74 -2.40 27.28
C LEU A 343 -4.73 -2.05 26.16
N SER A 344 -5.89 -1.51 26.50
CA SER A 344 -6.89 -1.09 25.53
C SER A 344 -6.39 0.06 24.64
N ILE A 345 -5.70 1.06 25.22
CA ILE A 345 -5.02 2.13 24.46
C ILE A 345 -3.97 1.52 23.53
N GLY A 346 -3.12 0.63 24.06
CA GLY A 346 -2.08 -0.05 23.27
C GLY A 346 -2.64 -0.86 22.08
N VAL A 347 -3.77 -1.54 22.26
CA VAL A 347 -4.47 -2.25 21.19
C VAL A 347 -4.98 -1.27 20.12
N ILE A 348 -5.58 -0.14 20.52
CA ILE A 348 -6.04 0.90 19.58
C ILE A 348 -4.84 1.46 18.79
N TRP A 349 -3.76 1.83 19.47
CA TRP A 349 -2.54 2.33 18.81
C TRP A 349 -1.98 1.32 17.82
N ARG A 350 -1.90 0.05 18.23
CA ARG A 350 -1.44 -1.03 17.35
C ARG A 350 -2.32 -1.18 16.11
N THR A 351 -3.65 -1.11 16.26
CA THR A 351 -4.57 -1.22 15.12
C THR A 351 -4.43 -0.04 14.16
N VAL A 352 -4.25 1.18 14.67
CA VAL A 352 -4.04 2.39 13.86
C VAL A 352 -2.69 2.34 13.13
N LEU A 353 -1.62 1.93 13.81
CA LEU A 353 -0.28 1.82 13.22
C LEU A 353 -0.21 0.78 12.10
N HIS A 354 -0.96 -0.33 12.22
CA HIS A 354 -0.95 -1.42 11.23
C HIS A 354 -2.16 -1.38 10.29
N ALA A 355 -3.01 -0.35 10.37
CA ALA A 355 -4.07 -0.16 9.41
C ALA A 355 -3.46 -0.13 8.00
N PRO A 356 -4.06 -0.82 6.98
CA PRO A 356 -3.62 -0.64 5.62
C PRO A 356 -3.70 0.84 5.26
N PRO A 357 -2.85 1.35 4.36
CA PRO A 357 -3.03 2.67 3.83
C PRO A 357 -4.45 2.71 3.27
N ALA A 358 -5.31 3.54 3.85
CA ALA A 358 -6.44 3.98 3.09
C ALA A 358 -5.79 4.74 1.94
N VAL A 359 -5.83 4.19 0.73
CA VAL A 359 -5.60 5.00 -0.45
C VAL A 359 -6.69 6.06 -0.37
N THR A 360 -6.38 7.19 0.25
CA THR A 360 -7.21 8.37 0.24
C THR A 360 -7.09 8.96 -1.16
N ALA A 361 -7.48 8.13 -2.16
CA ALA A 361 -7.62 8.58 -3.52
C ALA A 361 -8.74 9.62 -3.51
N HIS A 362 -8.36 10.89 -3.62
CA HIS A 362 -9.30 11.99 -3.77
C HIS A 362 -9.84 12.04 -5.22
N GLY A 363 -9.34 11.12 -6.07
CA GLY A 363 -9.66 11.00 -7.48
C GLY A 363 -9.55 9.56 -7.98
N ASP A 364 -9.37 9.40 -9.29
CA ASP A 364 -9.22 8.10 -9.96
C ASP A 364 -7.74 7.67 -9.93
N PRO A 365 -7.32 6.66 -9.14
CA PRO A 365 -5.94 6.20 -9.09
C PRO A 365 -5.57 5.48 -10.40
N VAL A 366 -4.36 5.76 -10.90
CA VAL A 366 -3.79 5.12 -12.09
C VAL A 366 -2.54 4.36 -11.68
N THR A 367 -2.73 3.10 -11.36
CA THR A 367 -1.66 2.22 -10.85
C THR A 367 -1.18 1.18 -11.86
N TYR A 368 -1.90 1.03 -12.99
CA TYR A 368 -1.59 0.08 -14.05
C TYR A 368 -2.15 0.54 -15.40
N ARG A 369 -1.61 -0.04 -16.47
CA ARG A 369 -1.88 0.37 -17.84
C ARG A 369 -3.36 0.29 -18.24
N SER A 370 -4.07 -0.76 -17.83
CA SER A 370 -5.49 -0.89 -18.15
C SER A 370 -6.36 0.19 -17.51
N ALA A 371 -5.99 0.68 -16.29
CA ALA A 371 -6.66 1.83 -15.68
C ALA A 371 -6.42 3.11 -16.50
N LEU A 372 -5.18 3.30 -16.96
CA LEU A 372 -4.84 4.41 -17.86
C LEU A 372 -5.61 4.34 -19.18
N ASP A 373 -5.64 3.17 -19.84
CA ASP A 373 -6.38 2.95 -21.08
C ASP A 373 -7.88 3.18 -20.90
N HIS A 374 -8.43 2.76 -19.76
CA HIS A 374 -9.84 3.01 -19.43
C HIS A 374 -10.11 4.51 -19.25
N PHE A 375 -9.23 5.22 -18.56
CA PHE A 375 -9.30 6.66 -18.38
C PHE A 375 -9.24 7.38 -19.72
N GLN A 376 -8.26 7.07 -20.58
CA GLN A 376 -8.12 7.69 -21.90
C GLN A 376 -9.35 7.44 -22.79
N ARG A 377 -9.84 6.19 -22.85
CA ARG A 377 -11.06 5.84 -23.60
C ARG A 377 -12.30 6.58 -23.09
N ARG A 378 -12.44 6.76 -21.79
CA ARG A 378 -13.51 7.55 -21.18
C ARG A 378 -13.40 9.00 -21.63
N MET A 379 -12.23 9.62 -21.52
CA MET A 379 -11.98 11.00 -21.94
C MET A 379 -12.30 11.23 -23.44
N ILE A 380 -11.88 10.32 -24.31
CA ILE A 380 -12.18 10.39 -25.75
C ILE A 380 -13.70 10.30 -25.99
N ARG A 381 -14.37 9.35 -25.32
CA ARG A 381 -15.82 9.18 -25.45
C ARG A 381 -16.57 10.42 -24.98
N ASP A 382 -16.17 11.01 -23.86
CA ASP A 382 -16.80 12.20 -23.29
C ASP A 382 -16.59 13.42 -24.21
N ALA A 383 -15.40 13.58 -24.80
CA ALA A 383 -15.12 14.62 -25.79
C ALA A 383 -15.99 14.47 -27.05
N LEU A 384 -16.09 13.24 -27.58
CA LEU A 384 -16.93 12.94 -28.75
C LEU A 384 -18.41 13.19 -28.46
N SER A 385 -18.92 12.76 -27.32
CA SER A 385 -20.32 12.94 -26.91
C SER A 385 -20.68 14.43 -26.74
N ALA A 386 -19.71 15.21 -26.22
CA ALA A 386 -19.86 16.65 -26.04
C ALA A 386 -19.50 17.49 -27.29
N ARG A 387 -19.11 16.85 -28.39
CA ARG A 387 -18.62 17.51 -29.65
C ARG A 387 -17.49 18.50 -29.37
N ARG A 388 -16.54 18.10 -28.51
CA ARG A 388 -15.35 18.88 -28.16
C ARG A 388 -14.13 18.35 -28.90
N ASP A 389 -13.06 19.16 -28.93
CA ASP A 389 -11.77 18.72 -29.45
C ASP A 389 -11.26 17.52 -28.66
N LEU A 390 -10.66 16.56 -29.36
CA LEU A 390 -10.11 15.37 -28.73
C LEU A 390 -8.94 15.76 -27.83
N PRO A 391 -8.81 15.14 -26.63
CA PRO A 391 -7.68 15.37 -25.74
C PRO A 391 -6.37 14.86 -26.38
N VAL A 392 -5.31 15.63 -26.23
CA VAL A 392 -3.95 15.25 -26.61
C VAL A 392 -3.26 14.69 -25.39
N PHE A 393 -2.95 13.39 -25.38
CA PHE A 393 -2.32 12.72 -24.26
C PHE A 393 -0.79 12.82 -24.33
N LEU A 394 -0.17 13.44 -23.31
CA LEU A 394 1.27 13.66 -23.24
C LEU A 394 1.88 12.75 -22.13
N PRO A 395 2.61 11.66 -22.50
CA PRO A 395 3.25 10.78 -21.55
C PRO A 395 4.29 11.55 -20.70
N THR A 396 4.09 11.52 -19.40
CA THR A 396 4.89 12.27 -18.42
C THR A 396 5.26 11.36 -17.27
N GLY A 397 6.55 11.23 -17.00
CA GLY A 397 7.05 10.47 -15.85
C GLY A 397 7.67 11.37 -14.82
N LEU A 398 7.76 10.89 -13.57
CA LEU A 398 8.31 11.61 -12.44
C LEU A 398 9.18 10.69 -11.58
N PHE A 399 10.33 11.18 -11.15
CA PHE A 399 11.18 10.52 -10.16
C PHE A 399 11.59 11.53 -9.08
N VAL A 400 11.13 11.29 -7.86
CA VAL A 400 11.49 12.10 -6.68
C VAL A 400 12.73 11.50 -6.03
N GLN A 401 13.79 12.26 -5.95
CA GLN A 401 15.07 11.87 -5.39
C GLN A 401 15.17 12.16 -3.90
N SER A 402 14.66 13.31 -3.46
CA SER A 402 14.65 13.69 -2.04
C SER A 402 13.36 14.37 -1.64
N VAL A 403 13.01 14.21 -0.37
CA VAL A 403 11.86 14.83 0.30
C VAL A 403 12.33 15.39 1.61
N GLU A 404 12.17 16.69 1.83
CA GLU A 404 12.58 17.39 3.05
C GLU A 404 11.47 18.31 3.56
N PHE A 405 11.08 18.15 4.82
CA PHE A 405 10.17 19.08 5.48
C PHE A 405 10.93 20.34 5.91
N VAL A 406 10.72 21.44 5.19
CA VAL A 406 11.32 22.76 5.53
C VAL A 406 10.57 23.38 6.71
N SER A 407 9.26 23.17 6.77
CA SER A 407 8.40 23.57 7.87
C SER A 407 7.18 22.64 7.95
N ALA A 408 6.30 22.88 8.91
CA ALA A 408 5.08 22.08 9.07
C ALA A 408 4.14 22.10 7.85
N ASN A 409 4.28 23.08 6.95
CA ASN A 409 3.43 23.24 5.77
C ASN A 409 4.19 23.28 4.45
N ASN A 410 5.54 23.27 4.48
CA ASN A 410 6.36 23.37 3.28
C ASN A 410 7.27 22.17 3.15
N VAL A 411 7.16 21.50 2.00
CA VAL A 411 7.98 20.34 1.64
C VAL A 411 8.82 20.68 0.43
N LYS A 412 10.13 20.52 0.56
CA LYS A 412 11.08 20.64 -0.55
C LYS A 412 11.25 19.27 -1.19
N LEU A 413 11.06 19.21 -2.49
CA LEU A 413 11.19 18.02 -3.31
C LEU A 413 12.25 18.28 -4.39
N THR A 414 13.13 17.32 -4.61
CA THR A 414 14.07 17.33 -5.75
C THR A 414 13.88 16.07 -6.56
N GLY A 415 14.11 16.15 -7.86
CA GLY A 415 13.94 14.98 -8.71
C GLY A 415 14.03 15.27 -10.18
N TYR A 416 13.45 14.39 -10.96
CA TYR A 416 13.38 14.47 -12.41
C TYR A 416 11.95 14.31 -12.89
N VAL A 417 11.57 15.07 -13.91
CA VAL A 417 10.35 14.88 -14.68
C VAL A 417 10.77 14.69 -16.12
N TRP A 418 10.11 13.80 -16.85
CA TRP A 418 10.37 13.59 -18.27
C TRP A 418 9.08 13.48 -19.07
N GLN A 419 9.17 13.80 -20.35
CA GLN A 419 8.07 13.67 -21.29
C GLN A 419 8.56 12.96 -22.55
N ARG A 420 7.68 12.12 -23.10
CA ARG A 420 7.92 11.40 -24.34
C ARG A 420 7.16 12.10 -25.47
N ILE A 421 7.90 12.69 -26.40
CA ILE A 421 7.36 13.45 -27.52
C ILE A 421 7.44 12.59 -28.77
N THR A 422 6.30 12.12 -29.24
CA THR A 422 6.18 11.43 -30.53
C THR A 422 5.98 12.44 -31.68
N PRO A 423 6.17 12.08 -32.96
CA PRO A 423 5.91 12.99 -34.07
C PRO A 423 4.49 13.59 -34.07
N ALA A 424 3.50 12.85 -33.60
CA ALA A 424 2.12 13.33 -33.46
C ALA A 424 1.99 14.45 -32.39
N LEU A 425 2.91 14.51 -31.42
CA LEU A 425 2.96 15.49 -30.35
C LEU A 425 3.94 16.65 -30.59
N ALA A 426 4.57 16.72 -31.77
CA ALA A 426 5.55 17.75 -32.09
C ALA A 426 4.99 19.20 -32.05
N HIS A 427 3.67 19.35 -32.07
CA HIS A 427 3.00 20.64 -31.94
C HIS A 427 2.74 21.06 -30.49
N VAL A 428 2.96 20.20 -29.50
CA VAL A 428 2.76 20.47 -28.07
C VAL A 428 4.03 21.06 -27.48
N THR A 429 3.89 22.12 -26.71
CA THR A 429 5.02 22.69 -25.95
C THR A 429 5.36 21.76 -24.77
N PRO A 430 6.56 21.12 -24.75
CA PRO A 430 6.93 20.24 -23.68
C PRO A 430 7.25 21.01 -22.40
N GLY A 431 7.05 20.37 -21.25
CA GLY A 431 7.31 20.91 -19.92
C GLY A 431 6.12 20.72 -18.98
N VAL A 432 6.36 20.99 -17.71
CA VAL A 432 5.36 20.91 -16.64
C VAL A 432 5.37 22.18 -15.79
N ILE A 433 4.20 22.50 -15.22
CA ILE A 433 4.02 23.57 -14.25
C ILE A 433 3.64 22.88 -12.92
N LEU A 434 4.25 23.30 -11.81
CA LEU A 434 3.90 22.90 -10.45
C LEU A 434 3.16 24.08 -9.78
N PRO A 435 1.82 24.09 -9.78
CA PRO A 435 1.06 25.28 -9.36
C PRO A 435 1.16 25.60 -7.86
N GLU A 436 1.48 24.62 -6.99
CA GLU A 436 1.66 24.85 -5.54
C GLU A 436 3.09 25.19 -5.14
N ALA A 437 4.00 25.33 -6.09
CA ALA A 437 5.40 25.65 -5.76
C ALA A 437 5.53 27.12 -5.34
N GLU A 438 6.01 27.36 -4.11
CA GLU A 438 6.44 28.70 -3.66
C GLU A 438 7.77 29.12 -4.32
N SER A 439 8.63 28.12 -4.54
CA SER A 439 9.87 28.28 -5.31
C SER A 439 10.06 27.06 -6.19
N ILE A 440 10.51 27.28 -7.41
CA ILE A 440 10.78 26.22 -8.37
C ILE A 440 12.03 26.56 -9.18
N GLU A 441 12.93 25.60 -9.25
CA GLU A 441 14.03 25.56 -10.19
C GLU A 441 13.81 24.35 -11.08
N ILE A 442 13.74 24.55 -12.40
CA ILE A 442 13.56 23.47 -13.37
C ILE A 442 14.49 23.72 -14.55
N GLU A 443 15.35 22.73 -14.84
CA GLU A 443 16.37 22.83 -15.87
C GLU A 443 16.33 21.57 -16.73
N GLU A 444 16.48 21.72 -18.08
CA GLU A 444 16.60 20.57 -18.96
C GLU A 444 17.88 19.79 -18.63
N ALA A 445 17.74 18.55 -18.20
CA ALA A 445 18.83 17.69 -17.80
C ALA A 445 19.34 16.81 -18.96
N TYR A 446 18.42 16.36 -19.80
CA TYR A 446 18.75 15.55 -20.97
C TYR A 446 17.66 15.61 -22.04
N ARG A 447 18.09 15.38 -23.29
CA ARG A 447 17.23 15.22 -24.46
C ARG A 447 17.80 14.07 -25.28
N ARG A 448 17.00 13.03 -25.52
CA ARG A 448 17.44 11.83 -26.22
C ARG A 448 16.45 11.45 -27.32
N PRO A 449 16.91 11.17 -28.54
CA PRO A 449 16.07 10.62 -29.58
C PRO A 449 15.61 9.20 -29.19
N GLU A 450 14.33 8.89 -29.45
CA GLU A 450 13.74 7.58 -29.26
C GLU A 450 12.84 7.24 -30.45
N GLY A 451 13.28 6.31 -31.29
CA GLY A 451 12.59 5.98 -32.54
C GLY A 451 12.47 7.21 -33.46
N GLN A 452 11.23 7.59 -33.80
CA GLN A 452 10.94 8.82 -34.57
C GLN A 452 10.64 10.04 -33.68
N GLY A 453 10.65 9.88 -32.36
CA GLY A 453 10.40 10.92 -31.37
C GLY A 453 11.60 11.21 -30.51
N GLU A 454 11.36 11.88 -29.36
CA GLU A 454 12.40 12.20 -28.38
C GLU A 454 11.85 12.10 -26.96
N ILE A 455 12.76 11.86 -26.00
CA ILE A 455 12.49 11.96 -24.57
C ILE A 455 13.24 13.20 -24.08
N ILE A 456 12.50 14.09 -23.40
CA ILE A 456 13.06 15.28 -22.78
C ILE A 456 12.91 15.12 -21.27
N GLY A 457 14.01 15.28 -20.53
CA GLY A 457 14.02 15.19 -19.07
C GLY A 457 14.53 16.45 -18.42
N TRP A 458 13.82 16.89 -17.40
CA TRP A 458 14.17 18.05 -16.58
C TRP A 458 14.49 17.62 -15.16
N ARG A 459 15.54 18.22 -14.59
CA ARG A 459 15.76 18.20 -13.14
C ARG A 459 14.94 19.31 -12.52
N PHE A 460 14.28 19.02 -11.40
CA PHE A 460 13.55 20.04 -10.65
C PHE A 460 13.95 20.06 -9.18
N ALA A 461 13.88 21.25 -8.57
CA ALA A 461 13.87 21.47 -7.14
C ALA A 461 12.72 22.43 -6.84
N ALA A 462 11.75 21.98 -6.05
CA ALA A 462 10.55 22.75 -5.76
C ALA A 462 10.22 22.70 -4.27
N THR A 463 9.85 23.84 -3.69
CA THR A 463 9.24 23.91 -2.37
C THR A 463 7.74 24.06 -2.53
N ILE A 464 7.00 23.05 -2.10
CA ILE A 464 5.54 22.96 -2.25
C ILE A 464 4.88 23.26 -0.93
N ARG A 465 3.84 24.11 -0.98
CA ARG A 465 3.04 24.43 0.20
C ARG A 465 1.84 23.50 0.29
N GLN A 466 1.76 22.74 1.38
CA GLN A 466 0.66 21.80 1.66
C GLN A 466 0.24 21.92 3.12
N SER A 467 -1.05 21.66 3.38
CA SER A 467 -1.57 21.54 4.74
C SER A 467 -1.66 20.07 5.13
N PHE A 468 -1.06 19.71 6.25
CA PHE A 468 -1.12 18.38 6.83
C PHE A 468 -2.12 18.32 7.99
N ASP A 469 -2.84 17.22 8.13
CA ASP A 469 -3.77 16.98 9.23
C ASP A 469 -3.06 16.30 10.40
N VAL A 470 -2.52 17.12 11.30
CA VAL A 470 -1.83 16.64 12.50
C VAL A 470 -2.79 16.27 13.66
N SER A 471 -4.11 16.25 13.43
CA SER A 471 -5.12 15.99 14.49
C SER A 471 -4.88 14.66 15.22
N ARG A 472 -4.31 13.67 14.55
CA ARG A 472 -4.01 12.33 15.06
C ARG A 472 -2.55 12.14 15.51
N PHE A 473 -1.74 13.21 15.53
CA PHE A 473 -0.35 13.11 16.00
C PHE A 473 -0.27 12.44 17.38
N PRO A 474 0.60 11.44 17.61
CA PRO A 474 1.71 10.96 16.78
C PRO A 474 1.40 9.73 15.89
N LEU A 475 0.15 9.43 15.66
CA LEU A 475 -0.31 8.27 14.86
C LEU A 475 -0.84 8.70 13.47
N ASP A 476 -0.41 9.87 13.02
CA ASP A 476 -0.83 10.50 11.77
C ASP A 476 -0.20 9.83 10.55
N ARG A 477 -0.94 9.92 9.44
CA ARG A 477 -0.54 9.53 8.10
C ARG A 477 -0.89 10.66 7.18
N GLU A 478 0.00 10.96 6.25
CA GLU A 478 -0.12 12.08 5.36
C GLU A 478 0.20 11.67 3.92
N ALA A 479 -0.25 12.47 2.98
CA ALA A 479 0.10 12.34 1.58
C ALA A 479 0.79 13.63 1.12
N ILE A 480 2.03 13.50 0.67
CA ILE A 480 2.71 14.56 -0.09
C ILE A 480 2.31 14.37 -1.53
N TRP A 481 1.71 15.39 -2.15
CA TRP A 481 1.28 15.31 -3.53
C TRP A 481 1.86 16.44 -4.38
N LEU A 482 2.25 16.08 -5.60
CA LEU A 482 2.65 17.01 -6.65
C LEU A 482 1.56 17.04 -7.70
N ARG A 483 0.98 18.20 -7.91
CA ARG A 483 0.08 18.46 -9.02
C ARG A 483 0.89 18.89 -10.23
N LEU A 484 0.61 18.28 -11.35
CA LEU A 484 1.31 18.52 -12.60
C LEU A 484 0.32 19.12 -13.61
N TRP A 485 0.65 20.30 -14.11
CA TRP A 485 -0.03 20.90 -15.25
C TRP A 485 0.86 20.83 -16.48
N PRO A 486 0.29 20.67 -17.68
CA PRO A 486 1.06 20.81 -18.91
C PRO A 486 1.55 22.24 -19.09
N GLN A 487 2.74 22.42 -19.67
CA GLN A 487 3.25 23.73 -20.05
C GLN A 487 2.29 24.41 -21.04
N ASP A 488 1.73 23.65 -21.95
CA ASP A 488 0.66 24.09 -22.86
C ASP A 488 -0.71 24.06 -22.16
N PHE A 489 -0.87 24.97 -21.21
CA PHE A 489 -2.08 25.06 -20.40
C PHE A 489 -3.32 25.48 -21.19
N ALA A 490 -3.15 26.25 -22.27
CA ALA A 490 -4.26 26.71 -23.13
C ALA A 490 -4.77 25.63 -24.10
N GLY A 491 -3.91 24.65 -24.41
CA GLY A 491 -4.23 23.52 -25.28
C GLY A 491 -5.13 22.48 -24.61
N ASN A 492 -5.68 21.55 -25.41
CA ASN A 492 -6.42 20.39 -24.90
C ASN A 492 -5.46 19.24 -24.52
N VAL A 493 -4.35 19.57 -23.83
CA VAL A 493 -3.31 18.62 -23.44
C VAL A 493 -3.63 18.04 -22.07
N VAL A 494 -3.56 16.72 -21.96
CA VAL A 494 -3.73 15.96 -20.71
C VAL A 494 -2.46 15.17 -20.45
N LEU A 495 -1.80 15.45 -19.32
CA LEU A 495 -0.65 14.67 -18.89
C LEU A 495 -1.09 13.26 -18.52
N VAL A 496 -0.39 12.25 -19.03
CA VAL A 496 -0.64 10.84 -18.69
C VAL A 496 0.62 10.22 -18.11
N PRO A 497 0.51 9.36 -17.07
CA PRO A 497 1.68 8.72 -16.51
C PRO A 497 2.41 7.86 -17.56
N ASP A 498 3.72 8.04 -17.71
CA ASP A 498 4.58 7.17 -18.54
C ASP A 498 4.89 5.89 -17.78
N LEU A 499 3.87 5.02 -17.63
CA LEU A 499 3.96 3.81 -16.83
C LEU A 499 5.00 2.82 -17.35
N ASP A 500 5.33 2.86 -18.63
CA ASP A 500 6.30 1.96 -19.28
C ASP A 500 7.75 2.26 -18.83
N SER A 501 8.01 3.47 -18.36
CA SER A 501 9.32 3.86 -17.82
C SER A 501 9.59 3.33 -16.40
N TYR A 502 8.58 2.78 -15.72
CA TYR A 502 8.75 2.20 -14.39
C TYR A 502 8.84 0.68 -14.49
N VAL A 503 9.80 0.09 -13.78
CA VAL A 503 9.91 -1.38 -13.68
C VAL A 503 8.60 -1.98 -13.16
N THR A 504 7.90 -1.24 -12.31
CA THR A 504 6.57 -1.56 -11.80
C THR A 504 5.87 -0.28 -11.35
N ALA A 505 4.59 -0.17 -11.64
CA ALA A 505 3.76 0.95 -11.21
C ALA A 505 2.93 0.63 -9.94
N SER A 506 3.15 -0.53 -9.30
CA SER A 506 2.44 -0.87 -8.05
C SER A 506 2.71 0.16 -6.96
N PRO A 507 1.69 0.67 -6.26
CA PRO A 507 1.84 1.68 -5.20
C PRO A 507 2.84 1.27 -4.12
N SER A 508 2.83 0.02 -3.70
CA SER A 508 3.71 -0.53 -2.67
C SER A 508 5.18 -0.63 -3.11
N ALA A 509 5.44 -0.65 -4.41
CA ALA A 509 6.80 -0.62 -4.96
C ALA A 509 7.45 0.76 -4.83
N ARG A 510 6.67 1.78 -4.50
CA ARG A 510 7.09 3.17 -4.42
C ARG A 510 7.72 3.65 -5.73
N ALA A 511 7.06 3.32 -6.85
CA ALA A 511 7.48 3.75 -8.17
C ALA A 511 7.64 5.28 -8.22
N GLY A 512 8.69 5.78 -8.84
CA GLY A 512 8.95 7.22 -8.91
C GLY A 512 9.49 7.86 -7.64
N LEU A 513 9.87 7.07 -6.60
CA LEU A 513 10.56 7.56 -5.41
C LEU A 513 11.90 6.84 -5.25
N GLU A 514 12.97 7.60 -4.97
CA GLU A 514 14.30 7.04 -4.66
C GLU A 514 14.20 6.09 -3.44
N ARG A 515 14.79 4.89 -3.57
CA ARG A 515 14.72 3.87 -2.51
C ARG A 515 15.36 4.28 -1.21
N ALA A 516 16.46 5.02 -1.30
CA ALA A 516 17.21 5.55 -0.17
C ALA A 516 16.68 6.91 0.28
N ALA A 517 15.53 7.39 -0.25
CA ALA A 517 14.96 8.67 0.16
C ALA A 517 14.67 8.65 1.67
N PHE A 518 15.47 9.42 2.40
CA PHE A 518 15.28 9.63 3.82
C PHE A 518 14.30 10.78 4.03
N ILE A 519 13.20 10.50 4.70
CA ILE A 519 12.21 11.51 5.10
C ILE A 519 12.26 11.60 6.62
N ALA A 520 12.83 12.69 7.14
CA ALA A 520 13.04 12.86 8.58
C ALA A 520 11.71 12.69 9.35
N GLY A 521 11.68 11.74 10.29
CA GLY A 521 10.50 11.46 11.13
C GLY A 521 9.38 10.68 10.44
N TRP A 522 9.54 10.25 9.16
CA TRP A 522 8.51 9.59 8.39
C TRP A 522 9.03 8.38 7.60
N HIS A 523 8.12 7.47 7.29
CA HIS A 523 8.35 6.35 6.38
C HIS A 523 7.43 6.47 5.17
N ALA A 524 8.00 6.44 3.95
CA ALA A 524 7.20 6.32 2.74
C ALA A 524 6.53 4.93 2.70
N VAL A 525 5.22 4.92 2.50
CA VAL A 525 4.40 3.70 2.48
C VAL A 525 4.11 3.29 1.04
N SER A 526 3.62 4.21 0.23
CA SER A 526 3.23 3.98 -1.15
C SER A 526 3.43 5.23 -2.01
N THR A 527 3.48 5.04 -3.33
CA THR A 527 3.41 6.12 -4.31
C THR A 527 2.49 5.72 -5.45
N PHE A 528 1.73 6.66 -5.98
CA PHE A 528 0.86 6.39 -7.12
C PHE A 528 0.47 7.68 -7.84
N PHE A 529 0.09 7.54 -9.09
CA PHE A 529 -0.56 8.60 -9.85
C PHE A 529 -2.06 8.54 -9.68
N GLU A 530 -2.72 9.72 -9.67
CA GLU A 530 -4.17 9.81 -9.71
C GLU A 530 -4.63 11.02 -10.51
N TYR A 531 -5.85 10.96 -11.03
CA TYR A 531 -6.52 12.12 -11.61
C TYR A 531 -7.53 12.69 -10.64
N ARG A 532 -7.37 13.98 -10.32
CA ARG A 532 -8.36 14.73 -9.55
C ARG A 532 -9.10 15.68 -10.48
N PRO A 533 -10.44 15.59 -10.56
CA PRO A 533 -11.20 16.61 -11.27
C PRO A 533 -11.15 17.91 -10.47
N HIS A 534 -10.68 18.99 -11.09
CA HIS A 534 -10.66 20.29 -10.46
C HIS A 534 -11.43 21.31 -11.29
N GLY A 535 -12.38 22.02 -10.66
CA GLY A 535 -13.13 23.12 -11.26
C GLY A 535 -12.62 24.45 -10.73
N TYR A 536 -12.02 25.24 -11.59
CA TYR A 536 -11.59 26.60 -11.25
C TYR A 536 -12.76 27.57 -11.40
N GLY A 537 -13.03 28.39 -10.42
CA GLY A 537 -14.00 29.51 -10.52
C GLY A 537 -13.52 30.65 -11.39
N VAL A 538 -12.39 30.48 -12.11
CA VAL A 538 -11.76 31.49 -12.97
C VAL A 538 -11.30 30.86 -14.28
N GLY A 539 -11.36 31.62 -15.35
CA GLY A 539 -11.01 31.15 -16.69
C GLY A 539 -9.56 31.42 -17.12
N PHE A 540 -8.67 31.91 -16.25
CA PHE A 540 -7.27 32.25 -16.54
C PHE A 540 -7.05 33.07 -17.82
N GLY A 541 -8.02 33.94 -18.17
CA GLY A 541 -8.00 34.71 -19.44
C GLY A 541 -8.43 33.92 -20.68
N LEU A 542 -8.78 32.63 -20.54
CA LEU A 542 -9.35 31.82 -21.63
C LEU A 542 -10.82 32.13 -21.84
N ARG A 543 -11.35 31.77 -23.02
CA ARG A 543 -12.77 32.01 -23.34
C ARG A 543 -13.69 31.27 -22.37
N PRO A 544 -14.89 31.83 -22.02
CA PRO A 544 -15.79 31.24 -21.02
C PRO A 544 -16.15 29.77 -21.27
N ALA A 545 -16.28 29.35 -22.53
CA ALA A 545 -16.58 27.96 -22.88
C ALA A 545 -15.46 26.95 -22.49
N GLN A 546 -14.24 27.42 -22.25
CA GLN A 546 -13.12 26.59 -21.82
C GLN A 546 -12.95 26.63 -20.31
N SER A 547 -13.50 27.63 -19.61
CA SER A 547 -13.40 27.77 -18.14
C SER A 547 -14.35 26.84 -17.37
N GLU A 548 -15.42 26.36 -17.99
CA GLU A 548 -16.37 25.41 -17.38
C GLU A 548 -15.89 23.95 -17.42
N LEU A 549 -14.74 23.69 -18.05
CA LEU A 549 -14.17 22.35 -18.14
C LEU A 549 -13.54 21.94 -16.83
N GLN A 550 -14.16 21.00 -16.14
CA GLN A 550 -13.47 20.20 -15.14
C GLN A 550 -12.37 19.39 -15.86
N ARG A 551 -11.14 19.87 -15.80
CA ARG A 551 -10.00 19.15 -16.38
C ARG A 551 -9.47 18.18 -15.34
N PRO A 552 -9.27 16.90 -15.70
CA PRO A 552 -8.55 15.98 -14.82
C PRO A 552 -7.10 16.42 -14.73
N GLU A 553 -6.64 16.65 -13.53
CA GLU A 553 -5.26 17.03 -13.25
C GLU A 553 -4.49 15.84 -12.73
N LEU A 554 -3.27 15.66 -13.27
CA LEU A 554 -2.40 14.58 -12.85
C LEU A 554 -1.72 14.93 -11.52
N HIS A 555 -1.90 14.08 -10.52
CA HIS A 555 -1.24 14.17 -9.24
C HIS A 555 -0.33 12.97 -9.05
N PHE A 556 0.87 13.21 -8.53
CA PHE A 556 1.75 12.17 -8.01
C PHE A 556 1.72 12.23 -6.50
N ASN A 557 1.35 11.14 -5.85
CA ASN A 557 1.17 11.05 -4.40
C ASN A 557 2.28 10.20 -3.79
N ILE A 558 2.81 10.67 -2.66
CA ILE A 558 3.73 9.93 -1.78
C ILE A 558 3.03 9.82 -0.43
N GLU A 559 2.50 8.65 -0.12
CA GLU A 559 1.93 8.38 1.20
C GLU A 559 3.02 8.14 2.22
N ILE A 560 2.95 8.85 3.32
CA ILE A 560 3.92 8.78 4.41
C ILE A 560 3.22 8.46 5.73
N ARG A 561 3.89 7.71 6.57
CA ARG A 561 3.47 7.38 7.94
C ARG A 561 4.53 7.86 8.91
N ARG A 562 4.11 8.51 10.00
CA ARG A 562 5.02 9.00 11.02
C ARG A 562 5.77 7.85 11.73
N ASN A 563 7.04 8.07 12.02
CA ASN A 563 7.82 7.20 12.89
C ASN A 563 7.35 7.41 14.34
N PHE A 564 6.62 6.45 14.88
CA PHE A 564 6.00 6.57 16.21
C PHE A 564 7.02 6.62 17.35
N LEU A 565 8.20 6.01 17.20
CA LEU A 565 9.20 5.92 18.27
C LEU A 565 9.70 7.30 18.69
N ASP A 566 9.90 8.18 17.75
CA ASP A 566 10.44 9.52 17.96
C ASP A 566 9.52 10.40 18.84
N PRO A 567 8.23 10.59 18.50
CA PRO A 567 7.29 11.29 19.37
C PRO A 567 7.01 10.56 20.70
N LEU A 568 7.07 9.23 20.73
CA LEU A 568 6.92 8.46 21.96
C LEU A 568 7.98 8.85 22.99
N VAL A 569 9.24 8.94 22.54
CA VAL A 569 10.38 9.27 23.42
C VAL A 569 10.39 10.76 23.75
N SER A 570 10.16 11.63 22.77
CA SER A 570 10.30 13.09 22.93
C SER A 570 9.10 13.76 23.63
N HIS A 571 7.87 13.24 23.45
CA HIS A 571 6.67 13.90 23.96
C HIS A 571 5.89 13.07 24.99
N ILE A 572 5.66 11.76 24.72
CA ILE A 572 4.83 10.94 25.61
C ILE A 572 5.59 10.51 26.88
N THR A 573 6.86 10.11 26.74
CA THR A 573 7.67 9.65 27.86
C THR A 573 7.88 10.72 28.94
N PRO A 574 8.20 12.00 28.64
CA PRO A 574 8.31 13.05 29.65
C PRO A 574 7.00 13.28 30.42
N VAL A 575 5.85 13.28 29.71
CA VAL A 575 4.52 13.41 30.33
C VAL A 575 4.23 12.23 31.26
N ALA A 576 4.51 11.01 30.84
CA ALA A 576 4.35 9.80 31.65
C ALA A 576 5.22 9.85 32.93
N LEU A 577 6.46 10.33 32.82
CA LEU A 577 7.37 10.50 33.95
C LEU A 577 6.83 11.56 34.95
N VAL A 578 6.32 12.68 34.44
CA VAL A 578 5.68 13.72 35.29
C VAL A 578 4.48 13.13 36.03
N LEU A 579 3.59 12.39 35.35
CA LEU A 579 2.47 11.72 36.00
C LEU A 579 2.92 10.74 37.09
N LEU A 580 4.00 9.99 36.86
CA LEU A 580 4.59 9.11 37.87
C LEU A 580 5.15 9.87 39.07
N LEU A 581 5.83 11.00 38.86
CA LEU A 581 6.34 11.86 39.94
C LEU A 581 5.20 12.47 40.77
N ILE A 582 4.12 12.92 40.12
CA ILE A 582 2.91 13.42 40.82
C ILE A 582 2.28 12.28 41.64
N PHE A 583 2.21 11.07 41.11
CA PHE A 583 1.73 9.91 41.86
C PHE A 583 2.60 9.61 43.08
N ALA A 584 3.92 9.59 42.92
CA ALA A 584 4.84 9.40 44.05
C ALA A 584 4.64 10.50 45.12
N MET A 585 4.49 11.73 44.70
CA MET A 585 4.19 12.88 45.58
C MET A 585 2.83 12.74 46.26
N GLN A 586 1.80 12.22 45.55
CA GLN A 586 0.49 11.91 46.13
C GLN A 586 0.57 10.84 47.25
N MET A 587 1.52 9.90 47.16
CA MET A 587 1.76 8.90 48.18
C MET A 587 2.29 9.49 49.50
N THR A 588 3.00 10.62 49.44
CA THR A 588 3.53 11.30 50.67
C THR A 588 2.47 12.07 51.47
N VAL A 589 1.28 12.27 50.91
CA VAL A 589 0.18 12.97 51.58
C VAL A 589 -0.33 12.12 52.74
N THR A 590 -0.07 12.52 54.00
CA THR A 590 -0.44 11.77 55.19
C THR A 590 -0.63 12.70 56.40
N ARG A 591 -1.45 12.28 57.40
CA ARG A 591 -1.59 12.90 58.70
C ARG A 591 -0.84 12.12 59.81
N GLU A 592 -0.40 10.90 59.52
CA GLU A 592 0.30 10.07 60.48
C GLU A 592 1.68 10.67 60.81
N ASN A 593 1.92 11.01 62.09
CA ASN A 593 3.12 11.74 62.50
C ASN A 593 4.41 11.02 62.14
N GLN A 594 4.49 9.67 62.31
CA GLN A 594 5.67 8.90 61.94
C GLN A 594 5.99 8.96 60.44
N GLN A 595 4.96 8.95 59.61
CA GLN A 595 5.14 9.04 58.16
C GLN A 595 5.39 10.48 57.71
N LYS A 596 4.82 11.51 58.40
CA LYS A 596 5.17 12.90 58.20
C LYS A 596 6.65 13.19 58.43
N ASP A 597 7.17 12.67 59.52
CA ASP A 597 8.59 12.85 59.86
C ASP A 597 9.53 12.12 58.87
N LEU A 598 9.08 10.98 58.34
CA LEU A 598 9.84 10.20 57.37
C LEU A 598 9.83 10.80 55.96
N PHE A 599 8.66 11.27 55.47
CA PHE A 599 8.48 11.74 54.08
C PHE A 599 8.45 13.26 53.98
N GLY A 600 8.44 14.00 55.07
CA GLY A 600 8.48 15.46 55.10
C GLY A 600 7.21 16.11 54.49
N PHE A 601 6.01 15.49 54.65
CA PHE A 601 4.79 16.03 54.09
C PHE A 601 4.51 17.47 54.49
N ASN A 602 4.50 18.38 53.49
CA ASN A 602 4.11 19.72 53.63
C ASN A 602 3.34 20.15 52.36
N ALA A 603 2.12 20.68 52.51
CA ALA A 603 1.30 21.12 51.38
C ALA A 603 2.00 22.21 50.53
N ALA A 604 2.77 23.09 51.16
CA ALA A 604 3.53 24.12 50.47
C ALA A 604 4.59 23.48 49.52
N THR A 605 5.29 22.43 50.00
CA THR A 605 6.27 21.71 49.18
C THR A 605 5.60 21.02 47.96
N ILE A 606 4.41 20.42 48.18
CA ILE A 606 3.63 19.81 47.08
C ILE A 606 3.27 20.87 46.03
N ILE A 607 2.77 22.01 46.46
CA ILE A 607 2.35 23.12 45.59
C ILE A 607 3.57 23.65 44.78
N THR A 608 4.69 23.85 45.47
CA THR A 608 5.93 24.32 44.81
C THR A 608 6.46 23.32 43.78
N THR A 609 6.45 22.03 44.12
CA THR A 609 6.87 20.96 43.17
C THR A 609 5.89 20.85 42.00
N CYS A 610 4.56 20.94 42.27
CA CYS A 610 3.53 20.98 41.22
C CYS A 610 3.73 22.17 40.27
N ALA A 611 4.06 23.36 40.82
CA ALA A 611 4.36 24.52 40.00
C ALA A 611 5.56 24.31 39.10
N ALA A 612 6.66 23.71 39.62
CA ALA A 612 7.83 23.39 38.83
C ALA A 612 7.52 22.37 37.71
N LEU A 613 6.77 21.30 38.02
CA LEU A 613 6.33 20.30 37.05
C LEU A 613 5.38 20.91 36.00
N PHE A 614 4.50 21.83 36.42
CA PHE A 614 3.63 22.55 35.49
C PHE A 614 4.44 23.33 34.45
N PHE A 615 5.47 24.08 34.85
CA PHE A 615 6.31 24.79 33.91
C PHE A 615 7.10 23.87 32.98
N ALA A 616 7.61 22.74 33.48
CA ALA A 616 8.29 21.76 32.65
C ALA A 616 7.35 21.19 31.58
N VAL A 617 6.11 20.83 31.96
CA VAL A 617 5.09 20.33 31.02
C VAL A 617 4.65 21.43 30.05
N LEU A 618 4.53 22.69 30.50
CA LEU A 618 4.13 23.84 29.67
C LEU A 618 5.15 24.11 28.57
N ILE A 619 6.44 24.07 28.89
CA ILE A 619 7.53 24.28 27.91
C ILE A 619 7.46 23.19 26.85
N SER A 620 7.41 21.92 27.25
CA SER A 620 7.30 20.79 26.33
C SER A 620 6.03 20.87 25.46
N HIS A 621 4.92 21.33 26.02
CA HIS A 621 3.67 21.50 25.27
C HIS A 621 3.78 22.62 24.20
N ILE A 622 4.37 23.78 24.56
CA ILE A 622 4.57 24.89 23.63
C ILE A 622 5.50 24.45 22.50
N GLU A 623 6.57 23.74 22.81
CA GLU A 623 7.53 23.20 21.82
C GLU A 623 6.84 22.25 20.85
N ALA A 624 6.08 21.28 21.36
CA ALA A 624 5.33 20.33 20.53
C ALA A 624 4.34 21.05 19.60
N ARG A 625 3.62 22.04 20.11
CA ARG A 625 2.66 22.82 19.34
C ARG A 625 3.33 23.70 18.28
N GLY A 626 4.49 24.27 18.60
CA GLY A 626 5.30 25.05 17.65
C GLY A 626 5.88 24.20 16.52
N ALA A 627 6.42 23.02 16.85
CA ALA A 627 6.99 22.12 15.88
C ALA A 627 5.98 21.60 14.85
N LEU A 628 4.71 21.41 15.27
CA LEU A 628 3.62 20.93 14.41
C LEU A 628 2.86 22.06 13.70
N ALA A 629 3.11 23.34 14.04
CA ALA A 629 2.29 24.49 13.62
C ALA A 629 0.78 24.21 13.72
N ALA A 630 0.38 23.53 14.80
CA ALA A 630 -0.96 22.99 14.97
C ALA A 630 -2.01 24.11 15.06
N LYS A 631 -3.00 24.10 14.16
CA LYS A 631 -4.13 25.04 14.15
C LYS A 631 -5.26 24.59 15.07
N ALA A 632 -5.39 23.28 15.30
CA ALA A 632 -6.39 22.65 16.15
C ALA A 632 -5.72 21.81 17.24
N ILE A 633 -6.51 21.34 18.21
CA ILE A 633 -6.02 20.42 19.23
C ILE A 633 -5.72 19.06 18.56
N PHE A 634 -4.52 18.53 18.78
CA PHE A 634 -4.13 17.20 18.29
C PHE A 634 -4.20 16.17 19.41
N TYR A 635 -4.24 14.89 19.04
CA TYR A 635 -4.39 13.78 20.01
C TYR A 635 -3.32 13.79 21.12
N GLY A 636 -2.05 13.97 20.77
CA GLY A 636 -0.96 14.07 21.74
C GLY A 636 -1.10 15.25 22.72
N GLU A 637 -1.80 16.32 22.33
CA GLU A 637 -2.01 17.50 23.17
C GLU A 637 -2.91 17.20 24.37
N TYR A 638 -3.87 16.29 24.21
CA TYR A 638 -4.73 15.89 25.32
C TYR A 638 -3.96 15.25 26.50
N PHE A 639 -2.79 14.65 26.26
CA PHE A 639 -1.95 14.12 27.32
C PHE A 639 -1.40 15.23 28.22
N TYR A 640 -1.03 16.37 27.62
CA TYR A 640 -0.64 17.56 28.37
C TYR A 640 -1.83 18.14 29.16
N LEU A 641 -3.02 18.22 28.55
CA LEU A 641 -4.22 18.74 29.20
C LEU A 641 -4.65 17.88 30.40
N VAL A 642 -4.61 16.55 30.26
CA VAL A 642 -4.87 15.63 31.39
C VAL A 642 -3.83 15.84 32.49
N THR A 643 -2.55 16.01 32.15
CA THR A 643 -1.49 16.26 33.13
C THR A 643 -1.70 17.57 33.88
N TYR A 644 -2.11 18.65 33.22
CA TYR A 644 -2.48 19.91 33.88
C TYR A 644 -3.64 19.71 34.87
N ALA A 645 -4.69 18.99 34.47
CA ALA A 645 -5.81 18.68 35.34
C ALA A 645 -5.36 17.87 36.59
N VAL A 646 -4.45 16.91 36.40
CA VAL A 646 -3.88 16.09 37.48
C VAL A 646 -3.02 16.94 38.43
N ILE A 647 -2.18 17.83 37.93
CA ILE A 647 -1.41 18.80 38.72
C ILE A 647 -2.32 19.64 39.58
N LEU A 648 -3.35 20.26 38.95
CA LEU A 648 -4.32 21.08 39.65
C LEU A 648 -5.07 20.28 40.75
N PHE A 649 -5.54 19.06 40.39
CA PHE A 649 -6.23 18.19 41.36
C PHE A 649 -5.33 17.86 42.53
N THR A 650 -4.04 17.56 42.31
CA THR A 650 -3.09 17.24 43.38
C THR A 650 -2.84 18.43 44.31
N CYS A 651 -2.71 19.65 43.77
CA CYS A 651 -2.63 20.87 44.57
C CYS A 651 -3.89 21.08 45.43
N VAL A 652 -5.07 20.97 44.83
CA VAL A 652 -6.35 21.14 45.53
C VAL A 652 -6.51 20.06 46.60
N ASN A 653 -6.16 18.80 46.30
CA ASN A 653 -6.19 17.71 47.27
C ASN A 653 -5.29 17.98 48.47
N ALA A 654 -4.05 18.43 48.25
CA ALA A 654 -3.10 18.77 49.30
C ALA A 654 -3.61 19.90 50.20
N ILE A 655 -4.19 20.96 49.62
CA ILE A 655 -4.78 22.09 50.35
C ILE A 655 -5.99 21.63 51.20
N LEU A 656 -6.93 20.91 50.59
CA LEU A 656 -8.14 20.44 51.27
C LEU A 656 -7.82 19.44 52.38
N PHE A 657 -6.80 18.58 52.19
CA PHE A 657 -6.39 17.61 53.17
C PHE A 657 -5.76 18.24 54.43
N THR A 658 -5.16 19.43 54.34
CA THR A 658 -4.57 20.17 55.44
C THR A 658 -5.60 20.97 56.29
N GLN A 659 -6.84 21.12 55.80
CA GLN A 659 -7.87 21.84 56.51
C GLN A 659 -8.27 21.15 57.82
N ALA A 660 -8.77 21.92 58.80
CA ALA A 660 -9.24 21.40 60.08
C ALA A 660 -10.43 20.42 59.92
N ARG A 661 -11.26 20.61 58.90
CA ARG A 661 -12.41 19.76 58.56
C ARG A 661 -12.36 19.42 57.06
N PRO A 662 -11.56 18.47 56.60
CA PRO A 662 -11.50 18.11 55.21
C PRO A 662 -12.79 17.43 54.75
N PRO A 663 -13.08 17.46 53.42
CA PRO A 663 -14.18 16.72 52.85
C PRO A 663 -14.04 15.21 53.14
N ARG A 664 -15.15 14.54 53.45
CA ARG A 664 -15.17 13.11 53.83
C ARG A 664 -14.45 12.18 52.84
N LEU A 665 -14.52 12.50 51.56
CA LEU A 665 -13.85 11.71 50.48
C LEU A 665 -12.32 11.82 50.56
N ILE A 666 -11.81 13.01 50.90
CA ILE A 666 -10.36 13.29 51.00
C ILE A 666 -9.80 12.77 52.34
N ASP A 667 -10.60 12.88 53.40
CA ASP A 667 -10.20 12.43 54.74
C ASP A 667 -10.25 10.89 54.95
N TYR A 668 -10.91 10.17 54.04
CA TYR A 668 -11.11 8.73 54.15
C TYR A 668 -9.79 7.98 54.22
N ARG A 669 -9.51 7.32 55.41
CA ARG A 669 -8.33 6.49 55.66
C ARG A 669 -7.00 7.13 55.21
N ASP A 670 -6.73 8.33 55.62
CA ASP A 670 -5.48 9.07 55.33
C ASP A 670 -5.26 9.32 53.85
N ASN A 671 -6.22 9.95 53.20
CA ASN A 671 -6.20 10.31 51.79
C ASN A 671 -6.16 9.10 50.82
N LEU A 672 -6.73 7.97 51.24
CA LEU A 672 -6.65 6.72 50.49
C LEU A 672 -7.36 6.77 49.15
N LEU A 673 -8.55 7.40 49.06
CA LEU A 673 -9.33 7.43 47.81
C LEU A 673 -8.60 8.15 46.67
N PRO A 674 -8.05 9.37 46.83
CA PRO A 674 -7.22 10.02 45.81
C PRO A 674 -6.01 9.18 45.37
N LYS A 675 -5.37 8.45 46.32
CA LYS A 675 -4.23 7.59 46.03
C LYS A 675 -4.61 6.39 45.15
N ILE A 676 -5.67 5.68 45.53
CA ILE A 676 -6.12 4.46 44.81
C ILE A 676 -6.73 4.81 43.45
N LEU A 677 -7.52 5.88 43.35
CA LEU A 677 -8.21 6.27 42.12
C LEU A 677 -7.31 6.98 41.11
N TYR A 678 -6.09 7.37 41.51
CA TYR A 678 -5.18 8.13 40.65
C TYR A 678 -5.01 7.50 39.25
N TRP A 679 -4.44 6.31 39.17
CA TRP A 679 -4.19 5.63 37.91
C TRP A 679 -5.47 5.21 37.15
N PRO A 680 -6.51 4.66 37.80
CA PRO A 680 -7.79 4.41 37.13
C PRO A 680 -8.41 5.64 36.47
N VAL A 681 -8.37 6.80 37.12
CA VAL A 681 -8.93 8.04 36.59
C VAL A 681 -8.08 8.60 35.46
N VAL A 682 -6.75 8.65 35.63
CA VAL A 682 -5.83 9.13 34.60
C VAL A 682 -5.92 8.26 33.35
N MET A 683 -5.78 6.94 33.49
CA MET A 683 -5.83 6.02 32.36
C MET A 683 -7.23 5.95 31.74
N GLY A 684 -8.28 6.07 32.53
CA GLY A 684 -9.66 6.14 32.06
C GLY A 684 -9.93 7.39 31.23
N ALA A 685 -9.41 8.55 31.66
CA ALA A 685 -9.50 9.80 30.89
C ALA A 685 -8.75 9.68 29.56
N LEU A 686 -7.50 9.20 29.58
CA LEU A 686 -6.70 8.99 28.36
C LEU A 686 -7.36 7.97 27.41
N TYR A 687 -7.94 6.90 27.95
CA TYR A 687 -8.69 5.93 27.16
C TYR A 687 -9.94 6.56 26.52
N GLY A 688 -10.72 7.33 27.28
CA GLY A 688 -11.89 8.04 26.77
C GLY A 688 -11.54 9.00 25.62
N ILE A 689 -10.44 9.76 25.78
CA ILE A 689 -9.90 10.64 24.74
C ILE A 689 -9.45 9.83 23.52
N THR A 690 -8.73 8.72 23.74
CA THR A 690 -8.28 7.83 22.63
C THR A 690 -9.49 7.30 21.85
N LEU A 691 -10.55 6.90 22.55
CA LEU A 691 -11.79 6.53 21.91
C LEU A 691 -12.38 7.69 21.08
N ALA A 692 -12.50 8.88 21.65
CA ALA A 692 -13.12 10.02 20.97
C ALA A 692 -12.36 10.51 19.73
N VAL A 693 -11.02 10.38 19.72
CA VAL A 693 -10.20 10.83 18.58
C VAL A 693 -10.14 9.81 17.46
N PHE A 694 -10.10 8.52 17.81
CA PHE A 694 -9.93 7.45 16.80
C PHE A 694 -11.26 6.76 16.45
N TYR A 695 -12.36 7.14 17.09
CA TYR A 695 -13.68 6.59 16.89
C TYR A 695 -14.70 7.71 16.60
#